data_c05dad4dbf8377947c5b6846c58ab0ab
#
_entry.id   c05dad4dbf8377947c5b6846c58ab0ab
#
_cell.length_a   1.000
_cell.length_b   1.000
_cell.length_c   1.000
_cell.angle_alpha   90.00
_cell.angle_beta   90.00
_cell.angle_gamma   90.00
#
_symmetry.space_group_name_H-M   'P 1'
#
loop_
_entity.id
_entity.type
_entity.pdbx_description
1 polymer ?
#
loop_
_entity_poly.entity_id
_entity_poly.type
_entity_poly.pdbx_seq_one_letter_code
_entity_poly.pdbx_strand_id
1 'polypeptide(L)'
;MTTTSAAAVSAPPPAPVRRPLALRVLRAAGWVVLATVLLVLLGVGVYWRWSRRALPQVDGEVRLPGLTAPVAVRRDALGVPHLQASSLPDLMRAQGYVTAQDRMWQMDLLRRRAEGQLAEAFGPAALVADRDVRTLGLGDAARRAWPHVPPDLGVLVEAYTDGINAWLSTHGDALPLEFRLLHYAPRPWEAADSLAVGKLLALDLAQGWEDEALRATAYDRLPADVQAMLFPKLFAQDRILVGRDVTVPSGPGEALTETARGSNNWVISGAHTATGRPLLANDPHLGLGVPSIWAAVHLTAPEIDVAGVVLPGTPGVTLGRNRRIAWGCTNVHDDSADLYVEEFDPRDPDLYRTADGWERVQVRHEPIRVREGSLSASWRTVDHVVRVTRHGPLVTIGARQYALRWTALQDDALELTAFARLQRAGNWDEFRDAVRTFPGPAQNFVYADVDGHIGWYAAGRMPIRRGGDGARPYPGASADGDWLGFVPFDEMPHVFDPPSGRIVTANNRLVGTDYRYKVTRGGIGPWRAAALFEGLEAREGWTTDDFARLQGERLSLPHRDLARALLEAAARHRGDAAWDEVAREMAGWDGRLEPESRAAALAILTFRAVGARVILPRVARLPMGRPLSRRVAAIHKLILERPASWVPPADRDWDGVLVGAWRAAEAEIAETLGADRAHWNWGALNVMVVQHPLARAASVLGPLLSPPAARMGGANTTPNVLGITPTGAVEGPSMRFIANLADPDDTRLVNFMGQSGHAASAHYADQFEAWRAVETRRLPFTPEAVRREARNTLMLRP
;
A
#
# COMPACT_ATOMS: atom_id res chain seq x y z
N MET A 1 -2.06 -56.87 105.38
CA MET A 1 -1.74 -55.49 104.97
C MET A 1 -1.66 -55.52 103.45
N THR A 2 -2.71 -55.13 102.85
CA THR A 2 -2.91 -55.26 101.40
C THR A 2 -2.80 -53.83 100.74
N THR A 3 -1.86 -53.62 99.92
CA THR A 3 -1.69 -52.40 99.13
C THR A 3 -2.26 -52.63 97.74
N THR A 4 -3.37 -51.90 97.46
CA THR A 4 -4.01 -51.87 96.15
C THR A 4 -3.25 -50.94 95.22
N SER A 5 -2.80 -51.46 94.11
CA SER A 5 -2.18 -50.69 92.99
C SER A 5 -3.29 -50.17 92.08
N ALA A 6 -3.35 -48.88 91.93
CA ALA A 6 -4.24 -48.22 90.94
C ALA A 6 -3.65 -48.23 89.57
N ALA A 7 -4.31 -48.82 88.57
CA ALA A 7 -3.93 -48.80 87.16
C ALA A 7 -4.31 -47.44 86.53
N ALA A 8 -3.34 -46.76 85.98
CA ALA A 8 -3.52 -45.53 85.14
C ALA A 8 -4.13 -45.91 83.83
N VAL A 9 -5.32 -45.40 83.50
CA VAL A 9 -5.96 -45.48 82.22
C VAL A 9 -5.34 -44.39 81.31
N SER A 10 -4.59 -44.80 80.26
CA SER A 10 -4.07 -43.91 79.24
C SER A 10 -5.19 -43.45 78.30
N ALA A 11 -5.35 -42.13 78.12
CA ALA A 11 -6.29 -41.55 77.22
C ALA A 11 -5.91 -41.87 75.74
N PRO A 12 -6.89 -42.15 74.91
CA PRO A 12 -6.61 -42.41 73.43
C PRO A 12 -6.03 -41.20 72.75
N PRO A 13 -5.16 -41.40 71.76
CA PRO A 13 -4.58 -40.28 70.99
C PRO A 13 -5.65 -39.48 70.26
N PRO A 14 -5.51 -38.12 70.06
CA PRO A 14 -6.52 -37.31 69.43
C PRO A 14 -6.66 -37.73 67.97
N ALA A 15 -7.91 -37.85 67.53
CA ALA A 15 -8.24 -38.20 66.17
C ALA A 15 -7.65 -37.16 65.15
N PRO A 16 -7.11 -37.61 64.02
CA PRO A 16 -6.54 -36.66 63.03
C PRO A 16 -7.60 -35.69 62.51
N VAL A 17 -7.39 -34.39 62.74
CA VAL A 17 -8.27 -33.33 62.25
C VAL A 17 -8.26 -33.36 60.69
N ARG A 18 -9.34 -33.92 60.13
CA ARG A 18 -9.57 -33.90 58.67
C ARG A 18 -9.82 -32.44 58.26
N ARG A 19 -8.85 -31.82 57.54
CA ARG A 19 -9.00 -30.49 56.97
C ARG A 19 -10.20 -30.48 56.04
N PRO A 20 -11.09 -29.46 56.07
CA PRO A 20 -12.31 -29.45 55.31
C PRO A 20 -11.97 -29.51 53.83
N LEU A 21 -12.77 -30.25 53.04
CA LEU A 21 -12.57 -30.47 51.59
C LEU A 21 -12.39 -29.16 50.83
N ALA A 22 -13.12 -28.11 51.21
CA ALA A 22 -13.02 -26.76 50.69
C ALA A 22 -11.60 -26.17 50.78
N LEU A 23 -10.87 -26.39 51.86
CA LEU A 23 -9.49 -25.90 52.03
C LEU A 23 -8.48 -26.64 51.12
N ARG A 24 -8.75 -27.94 50.84
CA ARG A 24 -7.95 -28.74 49.88
C ARG A 24 -8.18 -28.29 48.43
N VAL A 25 -9.44 -28.02 48.07
CA VAL A 25 -9.83 -27.50 46.75
C VAL A 25 -9.24 -26.10 46.52
N LEU A 26 -9.34 -25.19 47.50
CA LEU A 26 -8.75 -23.85 47.43
C LEU A 26 -7.22 -23.89 47.27
N ARG A 27 -6.53 -24.80 48.01
CA ARG A 27 -5.07 -24.98 47.84
C ARG A 27 -4.71 -25.57 46.47
N ALA A 28 -5.45 -26.55 45.99
CA ALA A 28 -5.24 -27.12 44.65
C ALA A 28 -5.47 -26.05 43.56
N ALA A 29 -6.54 -25.27 43.66
CA ALA A 29 -6.79 -24.13 42.77
C ALA A 29 -5.65 -23.09 42.84
N GLY A 30 -5.16 -22.77 44.07
CA GLY A 30 -4.00 -21.87 44.23
C GLY A 30 -2.73 -22.39 43.57
N TRP A 31 -2.46 -23.70 43.67
CA TRP A 31 -1.32 -24.33 42.99
C TRP A 31 -1.48 -24.31 41.47
N VAL A 32 -2.69 -24.54 40.93
CA VAL A 32 -2.98 -24.46 39.51
C VAL A 32 -2.75 -23.03 38.99
N VAL A 33 -3.27 -22.03 39.70
CA VAL A 33 -3.04 -20.61 39.35
C VAL A 33 -1.56 -20.27 39.39
N LEU A 34 -0.84 -20.67 40.44
CA LEU A 34 0.61 -20.44 40.57
C LEU A 34 1.39 -21.13 39.42
N ALA A 35 1.06 -22.38 39.11
CA ALA A 35 1.70 -23.12 38.02
C ALA A 35 1.43 -22.43 36.66
N THR A 36 0.18 -21.98 36.44
CA THR A 36 -0.18 -21.22 35.22
C THR A 36 0.60 -19.92 35.14
N VAL A 37 0.69 -19.16 36.23
CA VAL A 37 1.49 -17.90 36.24
C VAL A 37 2.96 -18.19 36.00
N LEU A 38 3.54 -19.22 36.59
CA LEU A 38 4.94 -19.60 36.35
C LEU A 38 5.18 -20.03 34.90
N LEU A 39 4.25 -20.79 34.31
CA LEU A 39 4.32 -21.17 32.89
C LEU A 39 4.23 -19.94 31.94
N VAL A 40 3.35 -19.00 32.27
CA VAL A 40 3.24 -17.74 31.51
C VAL A 40 4.53 -16.93 31.64
N LEU A 41 5.07 -16.77 32.86
CA LEU A 41 6.33 -16.06 33.07
C LEU A 41 7.52 -16.74 32.37
N LEU A 42 7.56 -18.08 32.39
CA LEU A 42 8.56 -18.83 31.64
C LEU A 42 8.40 -18.60 30.13
N GLY A 43 7.17 -18.67 29.61
CA GLY A 43 6.86 -18.38 28.21
C GLY A 43 7.28 -16.97 27.79
N VAL A 44 6.96 -15.97 28.62
CA VAL A 44 7.39 -14.58 28.43
C VAL A 44 8.93 -14.45 28.45
N GLY A 45 9.58 -15.12 29.38
CA GLY A 45 11.06 -15.13 29.49
C GLY A 45 11.74 -15.77 28.27
N VAL A 46 11.19 -16.88 27.78
CA VAL A 46 11.66 -17.55 26.55
C VAL A 46 11.44 -16.64 25.33
N TYR A 47 10.24 -16.07 25.19
CA TYR A 47 9.92 -15.11 24.11
C TYR A 47 10.88 -13.90 24.16
N TRP A 48 11.05 -13.30 25.35
CA TRP A 48 11.94 -12.14 25.52
C TRP A 48 13.39 -12.47 25.14
N ARG A 49 13.90 -13.65 25.58
CA ARG A 49 15.24 -14.09 25.24
C ARG A 49 15.41 -14.38 23.76
N TRP A 50 14.43 -15.03 23.14
CA TRP A 50 14.49 -15.41 21.74
C TRP A 50 14.35 -14.21 20.80
N SER A 51 13.37 -13.36 21.07
CA SER A 51 13.14 -12.17 20.23
C SER A 51 14.32 -11.19 20.25
N ARG A 52 15.07 -11.14 21.37
CA ARG A 52 16.23 -10.27 21.49
C ARG A 52 17.51 -10.82 20.85
N ARG A 53 17.60 -12.11 20.61
CA ARG A 53 18.79 -12.68 19.95
C ARG A 53 19.02 -12.19 18.52
N ALA A 54 17.96 -11.84 17.82
CA ALA A 54 17.99 -11.36 16.46
C ALA A 54 18.16 -9.84 16.35
N LEU A 55 18.20 -9.12 17.49
CA LEU A 55 18.37 -7.67 17.44
C LEU A 55 19.75 -7.32 16.83
N PRO A 56 19.79 -6.27 15.99
CA PRO A 56 21.03 -5.85 15.35
C PRO A 56 22.06 -5.39 16.35
N GLN A 57 23.33 -5.67 16.08
CA GLN A 57 24.42 -4.96 16.70
C GLN A 57 24.49 -3.56 16.08
N VAL A 58 24.33 -2.52 16.90
CA VAL A 58 24.24 -1.12 16.44
C VAL A 58 25.46 -0.27 16.85
N ASP A 59 26.30 -0.80 17.74
CA ASP A 59 27.52 -0.13 18.25
C ASP A 59 28.74 -1.01 18.12
N GLY A 60 29.95 -0.38 18.13
CA GLY A 60 31.22 -1.05 18.08
C GLY A 60 31.68 -1.37 16.67
N GLU A 61 32.30 -2.55 16.48
CA GLU A 61 32.84 -2.96 15.20
C GLU A 61 32.33 -4.34 14.79
N VAL A 62 32.12 -4.51 13.48
CA VAL A 62 31.80 -5.78 12.87
C VAL A 62 32.66 -5.98 11.63
N ARG A 63 33.21 -7.16 11.48
CA ARG A 63 33.90 -7.55 10.25
C ARG A 63 32.88 -7.91 9.16
N LEU A 64 32.93 -7.19 8.05
CA LEU A 64 32.13 -7.46 6.86
C LEU A 64 33.06 -7.80 5.69
N PRO A 65 33.21 -9.09 5.37
CA PRO A 65 34.12 -9.51 4.30
C PRO A 65 33.72 -8.90 2.94
N GLY A 66 34.75 -8.54 2.17
CA GLY A 66 34.55 -7.98 0.82
C GLY A 66 34.45 -6.46 0.81
N LEU A 67 34.47 -5.77 1.96
CA LEU A 67 34.71 -4.33 1.99
C LEU A 67 36.14 -4.02 1.60
N THR A 68 36.37 -2.94 0.87
CA THR A 68 37.71 -2.42 0.54
C THR A 68 38.17 -1.39 1.56
N ALA A 69 37.23 -0.70 2.22
CA ALA A 69 37.47 0.27 3.27
C ALA A 69 36.41 0.24 4.36
N PRO A 70 36.67 0.78 5.57
CA PRO A 70 35.64 0.84 6.62
C PRO A 70 34.46 1.66 6.23
N VAL A 71 33.24 1.21 6.63
CA VAL A 71 31.98 1.91 6.46
C VAL A 71 31.40 2.27 7.82
N ALA A 72 31.09 3.55 8.03
CA ALA A 72 30.42 4.03 9.24
C ALA A 72 28.91 3.94 9.09
N VAL A 73 28.23 3.29 10.05
CA VAL A 73 26.77 3.24 10.17
C VAL A 73 26.37 3.96 11.44
N ARG A 74 25.80 5.14 11.30
CA ARG A 74 25.25 5.92 12.42
C ARG A 74 23.73 5.78 12.43
N ARG A 75 23.16 5.50 13.59
CA ARG A 75 21.71 5.44 13.74
C ARG A 75 21.24 6.63 14.58
N ASP A 76 20.19 7.31 14.11
CA ASP A 76 19.54 8.41 14.80
C ASP A 76 18.59 7.93 15.90
N ALA A 77 17.82 8.87 16.47
CA ALA A 77 16.86 8.57 17.55
C ALA A 77 15.67 7.69 17.12
N LEU A 78 15.43 7.54 15.83
CA LEU A 78 14.40 6.65 15.26
C LEU A 78 15.00 5.34 14.72
N GLY A 79 16.29 5.12 14.95
CA GLY A 79 17.01 3.95 14.46
C GLY A 79 17.30 4.00 12.94
N VAL A 80 17.06 5.11 12.26
CA VAL A 80 17.37 5.27 10.84
C VAL A 80 18.89 5.18 10.63
N PRO A 81 19.36 4.28 9.75
CA PRO A 81 20.78 4.14 9.48
C PRO A 81 21.27 5.18 8.46
N HIS A 82 22.30 5.92 8.82
CA HIS A 82 23.09 6.80 7.97
C HIS A 82 24.43 6.11 7.67
N LEU A 83 24.60 5.65 6.44
CA LEU A 83 25.77 4.92 5.99
C LEU A 83 26.75 5.85 5.26
N GLN A 84 28.02 5.78 5.61
CA GLN A 84 29.06 6.55 4.97
C GLN A 84 30.20 5.64 4.55
N ALA A 85 30.47 5.57 3.24
CA ALA A 85 31.53 4.77 2.63
C ALA A 85 32.42 5.59 1.70
N SER A 86 33.56 5.04 1.33
CA SER A 86 34.52 5.66 0.37
C SER A 86 34.25 5.24 -1.09
N SER A 87 33.38 4.24 -1.31
CA SER A 87 32.99 3.76 -2.64
C SER A 87 31.54 3.30 -2.66
N LEU A 88 30.90 3.33 -3.83
CA LEU A 88 29.53 2.83 -4.00
C LEU A 88 29.40 1.32 -3.76
N PRO A 89 30.29 0.44 -4.23
CA PRO A 89 30.19 -0.98 -3.93
C PRO A 89 30.25 -1.27 -2.42
N ASP A 90 31.14 -0.63 -1.67
CA ASP A 90 31.20 -0.78 -0.21
C ASP A 90 29.91 -0.25 0.46
N LEU A 91 29.37 0.86 -0.03
CA LEU A 91 28.12 1.44 0.46
C LEU A 91 26.96 0.48 0.26
N MET A 92 26.82 -0.10 -0.94
CA MET A 92 25.73 -1.05 -1.26
C MET A 92 25.88 -2.35 -0.46
N ARG A 93 27.11 -2.87 -0.30
CA ARG A 93 27.39 -4.03 0.56
C ARG A 93 26.97 -3.76 2.01
N ALA A 94 27.35 -2.61 2.54
CA ALA A 94 26.95 -2.19 3.89
C ALA A 94 25.44 -2.01 4.01
N GLN A 95 24.78 -1.43 3.01
CA GLN A 95 23.31 -1.29 2.98
C GLN A 95 22.62 -2.66 3.00
N GLY A 96 23.09 -3.62 2.20
CA GLY A 96 22.56 -4.99 2.19
C GLY A 96 22.67 -5.65 3.56
N TYR A 97 23.83 -5.55 4.21
CA TYR A 97 24.05 -6.07 5.55
C TYR A 97 23.11 -5.43 6.59
N VAL A 98 23.02 -4.09 6.60
CA VAL A 98 22.18 -3.33 7.55
C VAL A 98 20.69 -3.57 7.33
N THR A 99 20.28 -3.69 6.06
CA THR A 99 18.87 -4.01 5.75
C THR A 99 18.52 -5.42 6.22
N ALA A 100 19.40 -6.39 6.04
CA ALA A 100 19.21 -7.73 6.55
C ALA A 100 19.17 -7.77 8.09
N GLN A 101 20.03 -7.00 8.77
CA GLN A 101 19.96 -6.84 10.23
C GLN A 101 18.59 -6.40 10.71
N ASP A 102 17.97 -5.46 10.03
CA ASP A 102 16.72 -4.85 10.47
C ASP A 102 15.48 -5.59 9.96
N ARG A 103 15.53 -6.20 8.75
CA ARG A 103 14.32 -6.56 7.99
C ARG A 103 14.38 -7.94 7.32
N MET A 104 15.29 -8.84 7.67
CA MET A 104 15.53 -10.10 6.95
C MET A 104 14.27 -10.93 6.76
N TRP A 105 13.42 -11.04 7.80
CA TRP A 105 12.19 -11.81 7.65
C TRP A 105 11.22 -11.17 6.65
N GLN A 106 11.08 -9.85 6.68
CA GLN A 106 10.26 -9.12 5.69
C GLN A 106 10.81 -9.31 4.27
N MET A 107 12.14 -9.24 4.09
CA MET A 107 12.77 -9.46 2.79
C MET A 107 12.47 -10.87 2.27
N ASP A 108 12.63 -11.90 3.10
CA ASP A 108 12.30 -13.28 2.72
C ASP A 108 10.81 -13.45 2.40
N LEU A 109 9.93 -12.80 3.16
CA LEU A 109 8.49 -12.83 2.90
C LEU A 109 8.13 -12.19 1.56
N LEU A 110 8.72 -11.02 1.23
CA LEU A 110 8.52 -10.35 -0.06
C LEU A 110 9.03 -11.19 -1.22
N ARG A 111 10.24 -11.76 -1.09
CA ARG A 111 10.80 -12.68 -2.07
C ARG A 111 9.90 -13.89 -2.30
N ARG A 112 9.48 -14.57 -1.22
CA ARG A 112 8.57 -15.74 -1.31
C ARG A 112 7.25 -15.38 -1.96
N ARG A 113 6.73 -14.18 -1.68
CA ARG A 113 5.53 -13.70 -2.36
C ARG A 113 5.77 -13.47 -3.85
N ALA A 114 6.90 -12.87 -4.23
CA ALA A 114 7.26 -12.64 -5.63
C ALA A 114 7.53 -13.93 -6.41
N GLU A 115 8.04 -14.96 -5.73
CA GLU A 115 8.36 -16.27 -6.29
C GLU A 115 7.19 -17.26 -6.24
N GLY A 116 6.06 -16.93 -5.60
CA GLY A 116 4.95 -17.87 -5.37
C GLY A 116 5.38 -19.05 -4.48
N GLN A 117 5.99 -18.77 -3.32
CA GLN A 117 6.55 -19.73 -2.36
C GLN A 117 6.01 -19.54 -0.94
N LEU A 118 4.91 -18.80 -0.76
CA LEU A 118 4.32 -18.57 0.56
C LEU A 118 3.80 -19.86 1.19
N ALA A 119 3.28 -20.78 0.39
CA ALA A 119 2.74 -22.05 0.86
C ALA A 119 3.80 -22.97 1.50
N GLU A 120 5.08 -22.78 1.22
CA GLU A 120 6.16 -23.46 1.93
C GLU A 120 6.23 -23.08 3.40
N ALA A 121 5.88 -21.82 3.74
CA ALA A 121 5.91 -21.29 5.10
C ALA A 121 4.54 -21.39 5.79
N PHE A 122 3.46 -21.04 5.07
CA PHE A 122 2.11 -20.85 5.62
C PHE A 122 1.12 -21.98 5.27
N GLY A 123 1.53 -22.97 4.50
CA GLY A 123 0.70 -24.12 4.14
C GLY A 123 -0.41 -23.81 3.13
N PRO A 124 -1.50 -24.61 3.14
CA PRO A 124 -2.54 -24.56 2.09
C PRO A 124 -3.24 -23.21 1.96
N ALA A 125 -3.30 -22.40 3.02
CA ALA A 125 -3.96 -21.09 2.99
C ALA A 125 -3.30 -20.10 2.01
N ALA A 126 -2.00 -20.28 1.73
CA ALA A 126 -1.25 -19.42 0.81
C ALA A 126 -1.22 -19.95 -0.63
N LEU A 127 -1.71 -21.17 -0.88
CA LEU A 127 -1.57 -21.83 -2.19
C LEU A 127 -2.26 -21.05 -3.33
N VAL A 128 -3.37 -20.40 -3.07
CA VAL A 128 -4.08 -19.60 -4.12
C VAL A 128 -3.19 -18.45 -4.55
N ALA A 129 -2.65 -17.69 -3.60
CA ALA A 129 -1.76 -16.56 -3.89
C ALA A 129 -0.49 -17.02 -4.64
N ASP A 130 0.08 -18.18 -4.26
CA ASP A 130 1.23 -18.72 -4.97
C ASP A 130 0.89 -19.11 -6.43
N ARG A 131 -0.27 -19.72 -6.66
CA ARG A 131 -0.74 -20.05 -8.01
C ARG A 131 -0.90 -18.79 -8.87
N ASP A 132 -1.50 -17.72 -8.33
CA ASP A 132 -1.69 -16.47 -9.07
C ASP A 132 -0.35 -15.89 -9.51
N VAL A 133 0.62 -15.79 -8.60
CA VAL A 133 1.96 -15.26 -8.89
C VAL A 133 2.75 -16.18 -9.83
N ARG A 134 2.65 -17.52 -9.67
CA ARG A 134 3.25 -18.51 -10.59
C ARG A 134 2.63 -18.45 -11.99
N THR A 135 1.32 -18.19 -12.07
CA THR A 135 0.66 -17.96 -13.36
C THR A 135 1.27 -16.78 -14.08
N LEU A 136 1.47 -15.65 -13.39
CA LEU A 136 2.13 -14.47 -13.96
C LEU A 136 3.61 -14.75 -14.27
N GLY A 137 4.30 -15.54 -13.46
CA GLY A 137 5.71 -15.86 -13.63
C GLY A 137 6.64 -14.71 -13.24
N LEU A 138 6.34 -13.97 -12.15
CA LEU A 138 7.13 -12.81 -11.73
C LEU A 138 8.58 -13.16 -11.41
N GLY A 139 8.83 -14.25 -10.68
CA GLY A 139 10.18 -14.70 -10.36
C GLY A 139 10.98 -15.08 -11.63
N ASP A 140 10.34 -15.74 -12.60
CA ASP A 140 10.95 -16.05 -13.88
C ASP A 140 11.26 -14.78 -14.69
N ALA A 141 10.32 -13.83 -14.73
CA ALA A 141 10.54 -12.54 -15.37
C ALA A 141 11.73 -11.79 -14.75
N ALA A 142 11.88 -11.83 -13.42
CA ALA A 142 13.03 -11.24 -12.74
C ALA A 142 14.35 -11.93 -13.12
N ARG A 143 14.38 -13.25 -13.20
CA ARG A 143 15.56 -14.02 -13.65
C ARG A 143 15.93 -13.73 -15.11
N ARG A 144 14.92 -13.64 -16.00
CA ARG A 144 15.17 -13.27 -17.41
C ARG A 144 15.60 -11.81 -17.56
N ALA A 145 15.15 -10.91 -16.67
CA ALA A 145 15.54 -9.51 -16.69
C ALA A 145 16.99 -9.28 -16.18
N TRP A 146 17.51 -10.15 -15.30
CA TRP A 146 18.83 -9.95 -14.69
C TRP A 146 19.98 -9.75 -15.72
N PRO A 147 20.11 -10.53 -16.80
CA PRO A 147 21.15 -10.32 -17.81
C PRO A 147 21.06 -8.98 -18.57
N HIS A 148 19.94 -8.29 -18.50
CA HIS A 148 19.71 -6.99 -19.15
C HIS A 148 20.05 -5.80 -18.23
N VAL A 149 20.38 -6.06 -16.95
CA VAL A 149 20.80 -5.01 -16.02
C VAL A 149 22.10 -4.36 -16.52
N PRO A 150 22.17 -3.02 -16.63
CA PRO A 150 23.40 -2.35 -17.01
C PRO A 150 24.58 -2.77 -16.11
N PRO A 151 25.77 -3.07 -16.64
CA PRO A 151 26.89 -3.63 -15.88
C PRO A 151 27.29 -2.79 -14.66
N ASP A 152 27.25 -1.47 -14.76
CA ASP A 152 27.54 -0.54 -13.65
C ASP A 152 26.54 -0.66 -12.50
N LEU A 153 25.28 -0.98 -12.78
CA LEU A 153 24.25 -1.23 -11.77
C LEU A 153 24.29 -2.68 -11.29
N GLY A 154 24.62 -3.62 -12.15
CA GLY A 154 24.79 -5.04 -11.79
C GLY A 154 25.77 -5.20 -10.64
N VAL A 155 26.94 -4.57 -10.70
CA VAL A 155 27.95 -4.58 -9.63
C VAL A 155 27.38 -4.07 -8.30
N LEU A 156 26.50 -3.07 -8.32
CA LEU A 156 25.90 -2.51 -7.11
C LEU A 156 24.84 -3.45 -6.50
N VAL A 157 24.04 -4.10 -7.34
CA VAL A 157 23.05 -5.10 -6.90
C VAL A 157 23.76 -6.34 -6.34
N GLU A 158 24.84 -6.79 -6.96
CA GLU A 158 25.68 -7.89 -6.46
C GLU A 158 26.33 -7.54 -5.12
N ALA A 159 26.89 -6.34 -4.98
CA ALA A 159 27.45 -5.89 -3.71
C ALA A 159 26.40 -5.85 -2.58
N TYR A 160 25.19 -5.37 -2.88
CA TYR A 160 24.07 -5.40 -1.94
C TYR A 160 23.69 -6.84 -1.55
N THR A 161 23.60 -7.73 -2.52
CA THR A 161 23.35 -9.17 -2.34
C THR A 161 24.38 -9.82 -1.44
N ASP A 162 25.65 -9.54 -1.68
CA ASP A 162 26.76 -10.04 -0.86
C ASP A 162 26.67 -9.57 0.60
N GLY A 163 26.25 -8.31 0.81
CA GLY A 163 26.01 -7.78 2.15
C GLY A 163 24.94 -8.54 2.91
N ILE A 164 23.81 -8.83 2.25
CA ILE A 164 22.73 -9.65 2.81
C ILE A 164 23.24 -11.05 3.18
N ASN A 165 23.97 -11.69 2.26
CA ASN A 165 24.48 -13.05 2.44
C ASN A 165 25.57 -13.10 3.53
N ALA A 166 26.38 -12.07 3.67
CA ALA A 166 27.34 -11.96 4.78
C ALA A 166 26.62 -11.92 6.13
N TRP A 167 25.50 -11.21 6.24
CA TRP A 167 24.68 -11.24 7.45
C TRP A 167 24.09 -12.64 7.68
N LEU A 168 23.48 -13.26 6.68
CA LEU A 168 22.88 -14.60 6.77
C LEU A 168 23.89 -15.65 7.22
N SER A 169 25.13 -15.62 6.69
CA SER A 169 26.17 -16.60 7.00
C SER A 169 26.62 -16.57 8.47
N THR A 170 26.48 -15.43 9.15
CA THR A 170 26.92 -15.24 10.54
C THR A 170 25.79 -15.30 11.56
N HIS A 171 24.50 -15.30 11.12
CA HIS A 171 23.33 -15.21 12.01
C HIS A 171 22.40 -16.43 11.92
N GLY A 172 22.85 -17.57 11.41
CA GLY A 172 22.02 -18.77 11.29
C GLY A 172 21.35 -19.22 12.60
N ASP A 173 22.06 -19.09 13.73
CA ASP A 173 21.55 -19.42 15.08
C ASP A 173 20.78 -18.28 15.73
N ALA A 174 20.78 -17.07 15.13
CA ALA A 174 20.17 -15.85 15.65
C ALA A 174 19.14 -15.22 14.71
N LEU A 175 18.52 -16.05 13.88
CA LEU A 175 17.47 -15.60 12.95
C LEU A 175 16.28 -14.94 13.69
N PRO A 176 15.57 -13.98 13.06
CA PRO A 176 14.32 -13.41 13.54
C PRO A 176 13.34 -14.45 14.06
N LEU A 177 12.53 -14.03 15.05
CA LEU A 177 11.57 -14.88 15.74
C LEU A 177 10.64 -15.66 14.79
N GLU A 178 10.25 -15.03 13.71
CA GLU A 178 9.31 -15.55 12.73
C GLU A 178 9.84 -16.81 12.03
N PHE A 179 11.11 -16.85 11.66
CA PHE A 179 11.76 -18.03 11.08
C PHE A 179 11.71 -19.22 12.05
N ARG A 180 11.93 -18.93 13.34
CA ARG A 180 11.91 -19.95 14.38
C ARG A 180 10.51 -20.48 14.64
N LEU A 181 9.50 -19.59 14.71
CA LEU A 181 8.10 -19.97 14.90
C LEU A 181 7.56 -20.76 13.72
N LEU A 182 8.00 -20.43 12.50
CA LEU A 182 7.61 -21.11 11.27
C LEU A 182 8.52 -22.32 10.95
N HIS A 183 9.56 -22.59 11.75
CA HIS A 183 10.48 -23.73 11.59
C HIS A 183 11.09 -23.82 10.18
N TYR A 184 11.59 -22.70 9.63
CA TYR A 184 12.37 -22.69 8.39
C TYR A 184 13.51 -21.69 8.45
N ALA A 185 14.48 -21.82 7.54
CA ALA A 185 15.57 -20.87 7.35
C ALA A 185 15.47 -20.23 5.94
N PRO A 186 15.84 -18.96 5.77
CA PRO A 186 15.91 -18.34 4.46
C PRO A 186 17.04 -18.97 3.63
N ARG A 187 16.86 -19.11 2.33
CA ARG A 187 17.97 -19.40 1.42
C ARG A 187 18.85 -18.16 1.24
N PRO A 188 20.08 -18.32 0.75
CA PRO A 188 20.88 -17.18 0.31
C PRO A 188 20.10 -16.28 -0.66
N TRP A 189 20.39 -14.98 -0.61
CA TRP A 189 19.81 -13.99 -1.51
C TRP A 189 20.51 -14.05 -2.86
N GLU A 190 19.76 -13.95 -3.93
CA GLU A 190 20.27 -13.84 -5.31
C GLU A 190 19.98 -12.41 -5.84
N ALA A 191 20.79 -11.92 -6.77
CA ALA A 191 20.60 -10.59 -7.35
C ALA A 191 19.21 -10.44 -8.01
N ALA A 192 18.72 -11.50 -8.65
CA ALA A 192 17.37 -11.55 -9.22
C ALA A 192 16.25 -11.43 -8.18
N ASP A 193 16.50 -11.76 -6.89
CA ASP A 193 15.51 -11.57 -5.83
C ASP A 193 15.16 -10.09 -5.64
N SER A 194 16.15 -9.20 -5.76
CA SER A 194 15.92 -7.75 -5.68
C SER A 194 15.04 -7.25 -6.84
N LEU A 195 15.23 -7.80 -8.03
CA LEU A 195 14.35 -7.50 -9.17
C LEU A 195 12.95 -8.09 -8.95
N ALA A 196 12.83 -9.30 -8.41
CA ALA A 196 11.56 -9.93 -8.11
C ALA A 196 10.75 -9.13 -7.09
N VAL A 197 11.39 -8.57 -6.07
CA VAL A 197 10.78 -7.64 -5.10
C VAL A 197 10.29 -6.35 -5.80
N GLY A 198 11.06 -5.80 -6.75
CA GLY A 198 10.63 -4.67 -7.58
C GLY A 198 9.39 -5.02 -8.42
N LYS A 199 9.38 -6.17 -9.08
CA LYS A 199 8.21 -6.66 -9.85
C LYS A 199 6.99 -6.94 -8.98
N LEU A 200 7.18 -7.35 -7.73
CA LEU A 200 6.08 -7.50 -6.78
C LEU A 200 5.42 -6.16 -6.46
N LEU A 201 6.20 -5.10 -6.27
CA LEU A 201 5.66 -3.75 -6.11
C LEU A 201 4.94 -3.29 -7.40
N ALA A 202 5.50 -3.60 -8.58
CA ALA A 202 4.84 -3.34 -9.85
C ALA A 202 3.48 -4.06 -9.94
N LEU A 203 3.38 -5.31 -9.48
CA LEU A 203 2.11 -6.04 -9.40
C LEU A 203 1.12 -5.37 -8.42
N ASP A 204 1.60 -4.95 -7.26
CA ASP A 204 0.74 -4.27 -6.27
C ASP A 204 0.20 -2.91 -6.80
N LEU A 205 0.91 -2.29 -7.74
CA LEU A 205 0.53 -1.02 -8.37
C LEU A 205 -0.22 -1.21 -9.70
N ALA A 206 -0.03 -2.36 -10.38
CA ALA A 206 -0.70 -2.67 -11.63
C ALA A 206 -2.16 -3.05 -11.35
N GLN A 207 -3.03 -2.09 -11.50
CA GLN A 207 -4.48 -2.28 -11.39
C GLN A 207 -5.08 -2.00 -12.77
N GLY A 208 -6.09 -2.76 -13.18
CA GLY A 208 -6.79 -2.39 -14.38
C GLY A 208 -7.27 -3.51 -15.27
N TRP A 209 -6.55 -4.63 -15.40
CA TRP A 209 -7.05 -5.73 -16.24
C TRP A 209 -8.31 -6.39 -15.65
N GLU A 210 -8.45 -6.46 -14.33
CA GLU A 210 -9.68 -6.92 -13.71
C GLU A 210 -10.84 -5.97 -13.98
N ASP A 211 -10.58 -4.66 -13.97
CA ASP A 211 -11.55 -3.62 -14.34
C ASP A 211 -11.92 -3.69 -15.83
N GLU A 212 -11.01 -4.07 -16.70
CA GLU A 212 -11.25 -4.30 -18.13
C GLU A 212 -12.27 -5.42 -18.35
N ALA A 213 -12.10 -6.56 -17.66
CA ALA A 213 -13.05 -7.67 -17.69
C ALA A 213 -14.41 -7.27 -17.11
N LEU A 214 -14.43 -6.47 -16.03
CA LEU A 214 -15.63 -5.94 -15.42
C LEU A 214 -16.39 -5.00 -16.37
N ARG A 215 -15.68 -4.06 -17.03
CA ARG A 215 -16.26 -3.17 -18.01
C ARG A 215 -16.90 -3.92 -19.17
N ALA A 216 -16.22 -4.93 -19.71
CA ALA A 216 -16.77 -5.76 -20.77
C ALA A 216 -18.10 -6.39 -20.33
N THR A 217 -18.16 -6.95 -19.12
CA THR A 217 -19.39 -7.53 -18.57
C THR A 217 -20.50 -6.49 -18.38
N ALA A 218 -20.14 -5.28 -17.90
CA ALA A 218 -21.07 -4.20 -17.69
C ALA A 218 -21.62 -3.65 -19.04
N TYR A 219 -20.75 -3.43 -20.02
CA TYR A 219 -21.11 -2.92 -21.33
C TYR A 219 -21.99 -3.88 -22.12
N ASP A 220 -21.80 -5.19 -21.96
CA ASP A 220 -22.62 -6.19 -22.64
C ASP A 220 -24.03 -6.34 -22.04
N ARG A 221 -24.24 -5.91 -20.79
CA ARG A 221 -25.48 -6.20 -20.04
C ARG A 221 -26.28 -4.99 -19.58
N LEU A 222 -25.67 -3.81 -19.56
CA LEU A 222 -26.30 -2.60 -19.04
C LEU A 222 -26.73 -1.67 -20.18
N PRO A 223 -27.87 -0.97 -20.04
CA PRO A 223 -28.28 0.11 -20.95
C PRO A 223 -27.23 1.23 -20.98
N ALA A 224 -27.10 1.94 -22.11
CA ALA A 224 -26.07 2.95 -22.33
C ALA A 224 -26.13 4.13 -21.33
N ASP A 225 -27.33 4.53 -20.94
CA ASP A 225 -27.53 5.58 -19.92
C ASP A 225 -27.06 5.15 -18.53
N VAL A 226 -27.24 3.87 -18.17
CA VAL A 226 -26.73 3.29 -16.92
C VAL A 226 -25.20 3.21 -16.99
N GLN A 227 -24.62 2.81 -18.13
CA GLN A 227 -23.16 2.81 -18.32
C GLN A 227 -22.57 4.21 -18.15
N ALA A 228 -23.16 5.23 -18.80
CA ALA A 228 -22.68 6.63 -18.70
C ALA A 228 -22.75 7.19 -17.27
N MET A 229 -23.71 6.74 -16.47
CA MET A 229 -23.83 7.12 -15.06
C MET A 229 -22.80 6.40 -14.17
N LEU A 230 -22.61 5.09 -14.39
CA LEU A 230 -21.68 4.29 -13.61
C LEU A 230 -20.21 4.60 -13.92
N PHE A 231 -19.91 4.98 -15.15
CA PHE A 231 -18.56 5.21 -15.65
C PHE A 231 -18.42 6.65 -16.22
N PRO A 232 -18.49 7.69 -15.37
CA PRO A 232 -18.32 9.06 -15.83
C PRO A 232 -16.89 9.30 -16.31
N LYS A 233 -16.71 10.10 -17.38
CA LYS A 233 -15.42 10.38 -18.00
C LYS A 233 -14.74 11.62 -17.45
N LEU A 234 -15.51 12.65 -17.17
CA LEU A 234 -15.02 13.96 -16.78
C LEU A 234 -15.71 14.42 -15.50
N PHE A 235 -14.98 15.15 -14.70
CA PHE A 235 -15.49 15.75 -13.47
C PHE A 235 -15.22 17.25 -13.48
N ALA A 236 -16.11 18.03 -12.90
CA ALA A 236 -15.94 19.47 -12.76
C ALA A 236 -14.69 19.83 -11.90
N GLN A 237 -14.27 18.91 -11.04
CA GLN A 237 -13.12 19.06 -10.16
C GLN A 237 -11.80 18.61 -10.79
N ASP A 238 -11.79 18.12 -12.05
CA ASP A 238 -10.56 17.75 -12.75
C ASP A 238 -9.61 18.94 -12.85
N ARG A 239 -8.33 18.71 -12.58
CA ARG A 239 -7.24 19.67 -12.68
C ARG A 239 -6.22 19.17 -13.68
N ILE A 240 -6.30 19.64 -14.92
CA ILE A 240 -5.47 19.23 -16.04
C ILE A 240 -4.15 19.99 -16.01
N LEU A 241 -3.02 19.29 -16.15
CA LEU A 241 -1.68 19.87 -16.26
C LEU A 241 -1.23 20.01 -17.70
N VAL A 242 -1.61 19.06 -18.58
CA VAL A 242 -1.20 19.03 -19.98
C VAL A 242 -2.42 18.94 -20.88
N GLY A 243 -2.46 19.80 -21.92
CA GLY A 243 -3.59 19.86 -22.84
C GLY A 243 -4.83 20.53 -22.23
N ARG A 244 -5.98 20.30 -22.84
CA ARG A 244 -7.28 20.82 -22.42
C ARG A 244 -8.42 19.89 -22.81
N ASP A 245 -9.54 20.02 -22.14
CA ASP A 245 -10.76 19.30 -22.53
C ASP A 245 -11.45 20.07 -23.65
N VAL A 246 -11.38 19.52 -24.88
CA VAL A 246 -12.00 20.11 -26.08
C VAL A 246 -13.31 19.45 -26.44
N THR A 247 -13.50 18.19 -26.07
CA THR A 247 -14.73 17.42 -26.33
C THR A 247 -14.99 16.47 -25.18
N VAL A 248 -16.27 16.19 -24.90
CA VAL A 248 -16.63 15.05 -24.06
C VAL A 248 -16.61 13.81 -24.96
N PRO A 249 -15.72 12.84 -24.73
CA PRO A 249 -15.65 11.65 -25.57
C PRO A 249 -16.98 10.91 -25.58
N SER A 250 -17.43 10.39 -26.72
CA SER A 250 -18.67 9.60 -26.83
C SER A 250 -18.56 8.24 -26.11
N GLY A 251 -19.67 7.69 -25.65
CA GLY A 251 -19.73 6.39 -24.98
C GLY A 251 -19.51 6.45 -23.47
N PRO A 252 -19.50 5.32 -22.75
CA PRO A 252 -19.24 5.26 -21.32
C PRO A 252 -17.81 5.62 -21.00
N GLY A 253 -17.58 6.18 -19.81
CA GLY A 253 -16.28 6.50 -19.27
C GLY A 253 -15.51 5.26 -18.81
N GLU A 254 -14.29 5.49 -18.41
CA GLU A 254 -13.45 4.44 -17.86
C GLU A 254 -13.84 4.16 -16.42
N ALA A 255 -13.65 2.90 -16.01
CA ALA A 255 -13.91 2.52 -14.63
C ALA A 255 -12.92 3.19 -13.70
N LEU A 256 -13.42 3.90 -12.72
CA LEU A 256 -12.58 4.39 -11.63
C LEU A 256 -12.38 3.28 -10.60
N THR A 257 -11.14 2.96 -10.31
CA THR A 257 -10.80 2.04 -9.25
C THR A 257 -11.25 2.62 -7.90
N GLU A 258 -12.01 1.86 -7.13
CA GLU A 258 -12.53 2.31 -5.82
C GLU A 258 -11.74 1.73 -4.65
N THR A 259 -10.45 1.53 -4.83
CA THR A 259 -9.55 1.18 -3.75
C THR A 259 -9.05 2.45 -3.05
N ALA A 260 -8.67 2.32 -1.79
CA ALA A 260 -7.92 3.36 -1.09
C ALA A 260 -6.44 3.34 -1.48
N ARG A 261 -6.00 2.37 -2.30
CA ARG A 261 -4.67 2.37 -2.89
C ARG A 261 -4.52 3.54 -3.83
N GLY A 262 -3.47 4.27 -3.62
CA GLY A 262 -3.17 5.45 -4.40
C GLY A 262 -1.97 6.13 -3.82
N SER A 263 -1.87 7.41 -3.97
CA SER A 263 -0.80 8.23 -3.36
C SER A 263 -1.16 9.69 -3.48
N ASN A 264 -0.55 10.56 -2.68
CA ASN A 264 -0.50 11.97 -3.01
C ASN A 264 0.95 12.39 -3.24
N ASN A 265 1.12 13.36 -4.12
CA ASN A 265 2.38 14.03 -4.30
C ASN A 265 2.10 15.46 -4.79
N TRP A 266 2.74 16.43 -4.17
CA TRP A 266 2.64 17.80 -4.64
C TRP A 266 3.94 18.54 -4.43
N VAL A 267 4.13 19.58 -5.24
CA VAL A 267 5.25 20.49 -5.14
C VAL A 267 4.78 21.92 -5.42
N ILE A 268 5.34 22.87 -4.70
CA ILE A 268 5.14 24.29 -4.97
C ILE A 268 6.49 24.96 -5.15
N SER A 269 6.52 25.95 -6.05
CA SER A 269 7.71 26.77 -6.29
C SER A 269 8.02 27.68 -5.11
N GLY A 270 9.24 28.20 -5.08
CA GLY A 270 9.69 29.15 -4.04
C GLY A 270 8.83 30.40 -3.91
N ALA A 271 8.10 30.80 -4.96
CA ALA A 271 7.21 31.94 -4.92
C ALA A 271 6.08 31.81 -3.88
N HIS A 272 5.71 30.55 -3.53
CA HIS A 272 4.63 30.24 -2.60
C HIS A 272 5.10 29.81 -1.21
N THR A 273 6.40 29.69 -0.99
CA THR A 273 6.98 29.20 0.27
C THR A 273 7.56 30.32 1.12
N ALA A 274 7.65 30.10 2.42
CA ALA A 274 8.27 31.06 3.36
C ALA A 274 9.79 31.21 3.15
N THR A 275 10.44 30.19 2.56
CA THR A 275 11.90 30.16 2.37
C THR A 275 12.35 30.67 1.00
N GLY A 276 11.45 30.92 0.06
CA GLY A 276 11.77 31.24 -1.33
C GLY A 276 12.34 30.08 -2.14
N ARG A 277 12.30 28.84 -1.62
CA ARG A 277 12.72 27.60 -2.30
C ARG A 277 11.60 26.58 -2.30
N PRO A 278 11.56 25.65 -3.27
CA PRO A 278 10.48 24.69 -3.38
C PRO A 278 10.31 23.80 -2.15
N LEU A 279 9.06 23.39 -1.92
CA LEU A 279 8.68 22.31 -1.00
C LEU A 279 8.00 21.22 -1.79
N LEU A 280 8.40 19.96 -1.54
CA LEU A 280 7.82 18.76 -2.14
C LEU A 280 7.30 17.83 -1.05
N ALA A 281 6.08 17.31 -1.19
CA ALA A 281 5.52 16.28 -0.31
C ALA A 281 5.11 15.04 -1.08
N ASN A 282 5.28 13.87 -0.47
CA ASN A 282 4.83 12.59 -1.00
C ASN A 282 4.36 11.67 0.13
N ASP A 283 3.20 11.05 -0.05
CA ASP A 283 2.65 10.03 0.83
C ASP A 283 2.00 8.91 -0.01
N PRO A 284 2.74 7.82 -0.29
CA PRO A 284 2.20 6.65 -0.98
C PRO A 284 1.15 5.93 -0.14
N HIS A 285 -0.05 5.74 -0.70
CA HIS A 285 -1.14 5.00 -0.06
C HIS A 285 -1.12 3.55 -0.53
N LEU A 286 -0.52 2.72 0.29
CA LEU A 286 -0.33 1.30 0.03
C LEU A 286 -1.00 0.46 1.12
N GLY A 287 -0.93 -0.86 0.99
CA GLY A 287 -1.32 -1.76 2.06
C GLY A 287 -0.49 -1.53 3.32
N LEU A 288 -1.15 -1.19 4.43
CA LEU A 288 -0.49 -1.02 5.71
C LEU A 288 -0.18 -2.39 6.33
N GLY A 289 1.07 -2.61 6.63
CA GLY A 289 1.58 -3.89 7.15
C GLY A 289 2.52 -3.73 8.31
N VAL A 290 2.79 -4.83 8.99
CA VAL A 290 3.76 -4.94 10.08
C VAL A 290 4.73 -6.08 9.74
N PRO A 291 6.02 -5.78 9.58
CA PRO A 291 6.68 -4.46 9.54
C PRO A 291 6.14 -3.55 8.42
N SER A 292 6.38 -2.23 8.53
CA SER A 292 5.99 -1.29 7.46
C SER A 292 6.71 -1.59 6.15
N ILE A 293 6.05 -1.27 5.02
CA ILE A 293 6.61 -1.57 3.69
C ILE A 293 7.94 -0.85 3.44
N TRP A 294 8.12 0.35 3.97
CA TRP A 294 9.30 1.16 3.78
C TRP A 294 10.30 1.02 4.93
N ALA A 295 11.58 1.07 4.60
CA ALA A 295 12.68 1.34 5.52
C ALA A 295 13.33 2.69 5.16
N ALA A 296 13.57 3.54 6.16
CA ALA A 296 14.29 4.78 5.95
C ALA A 296 15.80 4.52 5.89
N VAL A 297 16.52 5.28 5.07
CA VAL A 297 17.98 5.16 4.93
C VAL A 297 18.59 6.46 4.42
N HIS A 298 19.83 6.74 4.83
CA HIS A 298 20.67 7.78 4.27
C HIS A 298 22.01 7.17 3.83
N LEU A 299 22.38 7.39 2.58
CA LEU A 299 23.52 6.78 1.91
C LEU A 299 24.47 7.85 1.39
N THR A 300 25.73 7.81 1.84
CA THR A 300 26.77 8.79 1.47
C THR A 300 28.00 8.10 0.94
N ALA A 301 28.39 8.40 -0.29
CA ALA A 301 29.65 8.08 -0.93
C ALA A 301 30.09 9.26 -1.81
N PRO A 302 31.30 9.29 -2.39
CA PRO A 302 31.71 10.40 -3.25
C PRO A 302 30.75 10.73 -4.37
N GLU A 303 30.09 9.72 -4.95
CA GLU A 303 29.19 9.83 -6.11
C GLU A 303 27.74 10.11 -5.73
N ILE A 304 27.32 9.83 -4.49
CA ILE A 304 25.94 10.02 -4.01
C ILE A 304 25.89 10.51 -2.58
N ASP A 305 24.84 11.28 -2.30
CA ASP A 305 24.43 11.66 -0.95
C ASP A 305 22.92 11.74 -0.98
N VAL A 306 22.24 10.69 -0.54
CA VAL A 306 20.80 10.49 -0.77
C VAL A 306 20.12 9.95 0.47
N ALA A 307 18.97 10.54 0.84
CA ALA A 307 18.17 10.12 1.98
C ALA A 307 16.69 9.97 1.59
N GLY A 308 16.04 9.00 2.19
CA GLY A 308 14.63 8.73 1.94
C GLY A 308 14.23 7.34 2.38
N VAL A 309 13.36 6.71 1.60
CA VAL A 309 12.85 5.37 1.89
C VAL A 309 13.18 4.38 0.77
N VAL A 310 13.32 3.13 1.17
CA VAL A 310 13.59 2.00 0.28
C VAL A 310 12.67 0.84 0.62
N LEU A 311 12.35 0.03 -0.39
CA LEU A 311 11.69 -1.26 -0.20
C LEU A 311 12.73 -2.28 0.28
N PRO A 312 12.59 -2.89 1.47
CA PRO A 312 13.55 -3.89 1.95
C PRO A 312 13.73 -5.05 0.95
N GLY A 313 14.96 -5.29 0.55
CA GLY A 313 15.31 -6.24 -0.52
C GLY A 313 15.75 -5.58 -1.82
N THR A 314 15.65 -4.25 -1.94
CA THR A 314 16.16 -3.48 -3.08
C THR A 314 17.27 -2.52 -2.65
N PRO A 315 18.32 -2.29 -3.46
CA PRO A 315 19.39 -1.36 -3.13
C PRO A 315 19.01 0.11 -3.37
N GLY A 316 19.70 1.01 -2.68
CA GLY A 316 19.58 2.46 -2.87
C GLY A 316 18.43 3.09 -2.12
N VAL A 317 17.89 4.19 -2.66
CA VAL A 317 16.70 4.93 -2.19
C VAL A 317 15.67 4.99 -3.31
N THR A 318 14.43 4.63 -2.99
CA THR A 318 13.31 4.65 -3.96
C THR A 318 12.67 6.02 -4.06
N LEU A 319 12.29 6.60 -2.92
CA LEU A 319 11.65 7.93 -2.83
C LEU A 319 12.44 8.78 -1.82
N GLY A 320 12.72 10.03 -2.15
CA GLY A 320 13.52 10.85 -1.28
C GLY A 320 14.13 12.09 -1.92
N ARG A 321 15.34 12.42 -1.46
CA ARG A 321 16.13 13.54 -1.98
C ARG A 321 17.62 13.19 -2.01
N ASN A 322 18.33 13.87 -2.89
CA ASN A 322 19.80 14.01 -2.78
C ASN A 322 20.16 15.47 -2.43
N ARG A 323 21.42 15.86 -2.63
CA ARG A 323 21.88 17.23 -2.37
C ARG A 323 21.22 18.29 -3.24
N ARG A 324 20.78 17.91 -4.45
CA ARG A 324 20.34 18.82 -5.49
C ARG A 324 18.84 18.76 -5.74
N ILE A 325 18.28 17.56 -5.78
CA ILE A 325 16.89 17.34 -6.17
C ILE A 325 16.14 16.55 -5.10
N ALA A 326 14.82 16.69 -5.11
CA ALA A 326 13.89 15.80 -4.42
C ALA A 326 12.89 15.23 -5.43
N TRP A 327 12.45 13.98 -5.17
CA TRP A 327 11.46 13.32 -6.00
C TRP A 327 10.49 12.49 -5.18
N GLY A 328 9.27 12.37 -5.70
CA GLY A 328 8.21 11.52 -5.18
C GLY A 328 7.39 10.94 -6.32
N CYS A 329 6.59 9.92 -6.02
CA CYS A 329 5.82 9.21 -7.04
C CYS A 329 4.35 9.03 -6.63
N THR A 330 3.45 9.09 -7.62
CA THR A 330 2.09 8.56 -7.52
C THR A 330 1.79 7.71 -8.75
N ASN A 331 0.98 6.66 -8.56
CA ASN A 331 0.58 5.82 -9.69
C ASN A 331 -0.27 6.62 -10.70
N VAL A 332 0.03 6.49 -11.99
CA VAL A 332 -0.76 7.08 -13.08
C VAL A 332 -2.08 6.31 -13.28
N HIS A 333 -2.17 5.06 -12.83
CA HIS A 333 -3.20 4.10 -13.22
C HIS A 333 -3.24 3.95 -14.75
N ASP A 334 -2.08 3.64 -15.28
CA ASP A 334 -1.81 3.54 -16.71
C ASP A 334 -2.48 2.33 -17.37
N ASP A 335 -2.44 2.35 -18.68
CA ASP A 335 -2.98 1.31 -19.55
C ASP A 335 -1.84 0.43 -20.11
N SER A 336 -1.03 -0.18 -19.22
CA SER A 336 0.16 -0.97 -19.53
C SER A 336 -0.08 -2.48 -19.61
N ALA A 337 -1.34 -2.92 -19.53
CA ALA A 337 -1.73 -4.32 -19.66
C ALA A 337 -3.02 -4.47 -20.43
N ASP A 338 -3.14 -5.54 -21.20
CA ASP A 338 -4.35 -5.88 -21.99
C ASP A 338 -4.74 -7.34 -21.78
N LEU A 339 -6.05 -7.58 -21.84
CA LEU A 339 -6.65 -8.90 -21.86
C LEU A 339 -7.03 -9.33 -23.28
N TYR A 340 -6.82 -10.59 -23.58
CA TYR A 340 -7.21 -11.20 -24.86
C TYR A 340 -8.08 -12.43 -24.61
N VAL A 341 -9.17 -12.55 -25.39
CA VAL A 341 -10.06 -13.72 -25.40
C VAL A 341 -9.55 -14.66 -26.50
N GLU A 342 -8.89 -15.73 -26.10
CA GLU A 342 -8.35 -16.72 -27.04
C GLU A 342 -9.44 -17.66 -27.53
N GLU A 343 -9.35 -18.07 -28.80
CA GLU A 343 -10.22 -19.07 -29.44
C GLU A 343 -9.47 -20.39 -29.56
N PHE A 344 -9.82 -21.37 -28.72
CA PHE A 344 -9.19 -22.70 -28.72
C PHE A 344 -9.88 -23.67 -29.65
N ASP A 345 -9.11 -24.60 -30.25
CA ASP A 345 -9.69 -25.69 -31.03
C ASP A 345 -10.48 -26.62 -30.09
N PRO A 346 -11.77 -26.88 -30.35
CA PRO A 346 -12.56 -27.83 -29.53
C PRO A 346 -12.02 -29.25 -29.49
N ARG A 347 -11.18 -29.64 -30.47
CA ARG A 347 -10.62 -31.01 -30.62
C ARG A 347 -9.22 -31.11 -29.99
N ASP A 348 -8.48 -30.00 -29.94
CA ASP A 348 -7.17 -29.92 -29.33
C ASP A 348 -7.09 -28.63 -28.50
N PRO A 349 -7.36 -28.70 -27.19
CA PRO A 349 -7.38 -27.50 -26.34
C PRO A 349 -6.02 -26.82 -26.21
N ASP A 350 -4.93 -27.41 -26.69
CA ASP A 350 -3.60 -26.81 -26.73
C ASP A 350 -3.33 -26.05 -28.03
N LEU A 351 -4.26 -26.02 -28.98
CA LEU A 351 -4.22 -25.18 -30.16
C LEU A 351 -5.15 -23.95 -29.95
N TYR A 352 -4.64 -22.79 -30.25
CA TYR A 352 -5.42 -21.55 -30.25
C TYR A 352 -5.25 -20.81 -31.59
N ARG A 353 -6.27 -20.05 -31.96
CA ARG A 353 -6.33 -19.33 -33.22
C ARG A 353 -5.62 -17.99 -33.13
N THR A 354 -4.84 -17.66 -34.14
CA THR A 354 -4.19 -16.35 -34.36
C THR A 354 -4.66 -15.78 -35.69
N ALA A 355 -4.27 -14.54 -35.99
CA ALA A 355 -4.54 -13.93 -37.29
C ALA A 355 -3.91 -14.72 -38.46
N ASP A 356 -2.80 -15.40 -38.20
CA ASP A 356 -2.01 -16.14 -39.19
C ASP A 356 -2.30 -17.64 -39.25
N GLY A 357 -3.18 -18.16 -38.36
CA GLY A 357 -3.53 -19.59 -38.31
C GLY A 357 -3.68 -20.11 -36.88
N TRP A 358 -3.28 -21.39 -36.70
CA TRP A 358 -3.34 -22.05 -35.41
C TRP A 358 -1.94 -22.20 -34.81
N GLU A 359 -1.80 -21.82 -33.56
CA GLU A 359 -0.57 -21.95 -32.76
C GLU A 359 -0.79 -22.83 -31.55
N ARG A 360 0.27 -23.48 -31.08
CA ARG A 360 0.23 -24.30 -29.88
C ARG A 360 0.58 -23.50 -28.64
N VAL A 361 -0.20 -23.63 -27.56
CA VAL A 361 0.14 -23.01 -26.27
C VAL A 361 1.47 -23.54 -25.74
N GLN A 362 2.23 -22.69 -25.11
CA GLN A 362 3.35 -23.11 -24.29
C GLN A 362 2.82 -23.54 -22.92
N VAL A 363 3.16 -24.74 -22.50
CA VAL A 363 2.79 -25.29 -21.19
C VAL A 363 3.99 -25.20 -20.25
N ARG A 364 3.81 -24.56 -19.09
CA ARG A 364 4.79 -24.55 -18.01
C ARG A 364 4.24 -25.35 -16.83
N HIS A 365 5.06 -26.24 -16.28
CA HIS A 365 4.80 -26.97 -15.05
C HIS A 365 5.48 -26.24 -13.89
N GLU A 366 4.70 -25.75 -12.95
CA GLU A 366 5.15 -24.95 -11.80
C GLU A 366 4.93 -25.75 -10.52
N PRO A 367 5.91 -26.54 -10.07
CA PRO A 367 5.77 -27.31 -8.83
C PRO A 367 5.77 -26.39 -7.62
N ILE A 368 4.68 -26.37 -6.86
CA ILE A 368 4.52 -25.56 -5.64
C ILE A 368 4.65 -26.50 -4.43
N ARG A 369 5.62 -26.23 -3.58
CA ARG A 369 5.78 -26.93 -2.30
C ARG A 369 4.81 -26.35 -1.28
N VAL A 370 4.00 -27.21 -0.68
CA VAL A 370 2.97 -26.84 0.29
C VAL A 370 3.22 -27.57 1.59
N ARG A 371 3.41 -26.83 2.68
CA ARG A 371 3.54 -27.40 4.03
C ARG A 371 2.21 -28.05 4.45
N GLU A 372 2.25 -29.27 4.97
CA GLU A 372 1.03 -30.04 5.30
C GLU A 372 0.35 -29.61 6.61
N GLY A 373 1.00 -28.78 7.40
CA GLY A 373 0.45 -28.21 8.62
C GLY A 373 1.33 -27.07 9.11
N SER A 374 0.79 -26.12 9.86
CA SER A 374 1.47 -24.89 10.28
C SER A 374 2.78 -25.12 11.07
N LEU A 375 2.93 -26.29 11.71
CA LEU A 375 4.14 -26.68 12.42
C LEU A 375 4.73 -28.01 11.89
N SER A 376 4.21 -28.53 10.78
CA SER A 376 4.69 -29.78 10.20
C SER A 376 6.06 -29.59 9.56
N ALA A 377 6.91 -30.61 9.65
CA ALA A 377 8.17 -30.71 8.89
C ALA A 377 7.98 -31.47 7.56
N SER A 378 6.72 -31.75 7.16
CA SER A 378 6.41 -32.40 5.89
C SER A 378 5.82 -31.41 4.88
N TRP A 379 6.14 -31.64 3.61
CA TRP A 379 5.65 -30.86 2.47
C TRP A 379 5.14 -31.84 1.41
N ARG A 380 4.08 -31.43 0.73
CA ARG A 380 3.66 -32.05 -0.53
C ARG A 380 3.91 -31.09 -1.67
N THR A 381 4.14 -31.64 -2.87
CA THR A 381 4.25 -30.83 -4.09
C THR A 381 2.91 -30.84 -4.82
N VAL A 382 2.46 -29.67 -5.24
CA VAL A 382 1.28 -29.49 -6.10
C VAL A 382 1.79 -28.99 -7.44
N ASP A 383 1.52 -29.74 -8.50
CA ASP A 383 1.80 -29.26 -9.84
C ASP A 383 0.77 -28.23 -10.25
N HIS A 384 1.24 -27.06 -10.66
CA HIS A 384 0.42 -25.97 -11.18
C HIS A 384 0.75 -25.77 -12.65
N VAL A 385 -0.18 -26.11 -13.52
CA VAL A 385 0.01 -26.01 -14.97
C VAL A 385 -0.40 -24.61 -15.44
N VAL A 386 0.53 -23.90 -16.04
CA VAL A 386 0.32 -22.57 -16.63
C VAL A 386 0.36 -22.70 -18.14
N ARG A 387 -0.67 -22.20 -18.81
CA ARG A 387 -0.76 -22.15 -20.27
C ARG A 387 -0.45 -20.73 -20.72
N VAL A 388 0.39 -20.59 -21.74
CA VAL A 388 0.87 -19.30 -22.23
C VAL A 388 0.64 -19.23 -23.74
N THR A 389 -0.03 -18.18 -24.20
CA THR A 389 -0.22 -17.87 -25.62
C THR A 389 0.78 -16.80 -26.07
N ARG A 390 0.73 -16.37 -27.32
CA ARG A 390 1.51 -15.23 -27.82
C ARG A 390 1.23 -13.91 -27.06
N HIS A 391 0.05 -13.81 -26.44
CA HIS A 391 -0.34 -12.63 -25.66
C HIS A 391 0.08 -12.71 -24.19
N GLY A 392 0.51 -13.90 -23.72
CA GLY A 392 0.97 -14.11 -22.36
C GLY A 392 0.24 -15.23 -21.62
N PRO A 393 0.40 -15.32 -20.29
CA PRO A 393 -0.19 -16.36 -19.48
C PRO A 393 -1.73 -16.24 -19.43
N LEU A 394 -2.40 -17.40 -19.39
CA LEU A 394 -3.84 -17.45 -19.19
C LEU A 394 -4.17 -17.23 -17.71
N VAL A 395 -4.86 -16.13 -17.44
CA VAL A 395 -5.38 -15.75 -16.12
C VAL A 395 -6.89 -15.97 -16.05
N THR A 396 -7.40 -16.28 -14.87
CA THR A 396 -8.86 -16.47 -14.66
C THR A 396 -9.42 -15.28 -13.92
N ILE A 397 -10.38 -14.59 -14.52
CA ILE A 397 -11.11 -13.47 -13.91
C ILE A 397 -12.61 -13.81 -13.87
N GLY A 398 -13.13 -14.00 -12.68
CA GLY A 398 -14.50 -14.53 -12.51
C GLY A 398 -14.60 -15.95 -13.06
N ALA A 399 -15.46 -16.16 -14.06
CA ALA A 399 -15.67 -17.45 -14.71
C ALA A 399 -15.00 -17.57 -16.08
N ARG A 400 -14.19 -16.61 -16.50
CA ARG A 400 -13.58 -16.57 -17.84
C ARG A 400 -12.07 -16.59 -17.75
N GLN A 401 -11.43 -17.19 -18.77
CA GLN A 401 -10.00 -17.13 -18.98
C GLN A 401 -9.66 -16.07 -20.03
N TYR A 402 -8.53 -15.41 -19.80
CA TYR A 402 -7.97 -14.39 -20.69
C TYR A 402 -6.46 -14.59 -20.77
N ALA A 403 -5.87 -14.34 -21.92
CA ALA A 403 -4.41 -14.16 -21.97
C ALA A 403 -4.10 -12.71 -21.51
N LEU A 404 -3.11 -12.58 -20.65
CA LEU A 404 -2.68 -11.29 -20.09
C LEU A 404 -1.35 -10.86 -20.70
N ARG A 405 -1.37 -9.74 -21.43
CA ARG A 405 -0.16 -9.07 -21.90
C ARG A 405 0.13 -7.88 -20.97
N TRP A 406 1.29 -7.88 -20.33
CA TRP A 406 1.66 -6.86 -19.35
C TRP A 406 3.13 -6.45 -19.52
N THR A 407 3.42 -5.12 -19.52
CA THR A 407 4.77 -4.58 -19.73
C THR A 407 5.81 -5.05 -18.71
N ALA A 408 5.40 -5.28 -17.44
CA ALA A 408 6.33 -5.74 -16.40
C ALA A 408 6.84 -7.17 -16.59
N LEU A 409 6.21 -7.98 -17.46
CA LEU A 409 6.66 -9.35 -17.78
C LEU A 409 7.70 -9.38 -18.91
N GLN A 410 8.03 -8.24 -19.51
CA GLN A 410 9.08 -8.14 -20.53
C GLN A 410 10.47 -8.34 -19.90
N ASP A 411 11.37 -8.95 -20.66
CA ASP A 411 12.71 -9.31 -20.19
C ASP A 411 13.59 -8.08 -19.90
N ASP A 412 13.31 -6.96 -20.53
CA ASP A 412 14.01 -5.67 -20.35
C ASP A 412 13.28 -4.70 -19.39
N ALA A 413 12.29 -5.19 -18.65
CA ALA A 413 11.58 -4.39 -17.65
C ALA A 413 12.38 -4.34 -16.34
N LEU A 414 13.15 -3.25 -16.16
CA LEU A 414 14.11 -3.05 -15.07
C LEU A 414 13.69 -1.88 -14.17
N GLU A 415 12.73 -2.12 -13.28
CA GLU A 415 12.10 -1.10 -12.44
C GLU A 415 13.11 -0.35 -11.55
N LEU A 416 14.18 -1.04 -11.10
CA LEU A 416 15.18 -0.46 -10.20
C LEU A 416 16.14 0.52 -10.89
N THR A 417 16.30 0.45 -12.21
CA THR A 417 17.30 1.25 -12.96
C THR A 417 17.04 2.75 -12.82
N ALA A 418 15.79 3.17 -12.97
CA ALA A 418 15.43 4.58 -12.85
C ALA A 418 15.76 5.16 -11.47
N PHE A 419 15.41 4.44 -10.41
CA PHE A 419 15.69 4.89 -9.05
C PHE A 419 17.20 4.94 -8.75
N ALA A 420 17.98 4.00 -9.26
CA ALA A 420 19.44 4.02 -9.13
C ALA A 420 20.07 5.24 -9.82
N ARG A 421 19.50 5.67 -10.95
CA ARG A 421 19.96 6.88 -11.69
C ARG A 421 19.48 8.17 -11.04
N LEU A 422 18.26 8.22 -10.53
CA LEU A 422 17.69 9.39 -9.82
C LEU A 422 18.56 9.84 -8.64
N GLN A 423 19.20 8.90 -7.94
CA GLN A 423 20.05 9.21 -6.80
C GLN A 423 21.27 10.09 -7.18
N ARG A 424 21.67 10.09 -8.45
CA ARG A 424 22.80 10.87 -8.99
C ARG A 424 22.37 12.12 -9.75
N ALA A 425 21.10 12.23 -10.09
CA ALA A 425 20.58 13.35 -10.87
C ALA A 425 20.70 14.68 -10.10
N GLY A 426 21.20 15.72 -10.76
CA GLY A 426 21.41 17.04 -10.16
C GLY A 426 20.50 18.15 -10.71
N ASN A 427 19.77 17.88 -11.79
CA ASN A 427 18.93 18.84 -12.50
C ASN A 427 17.80 18.12 -13.26
N TRP A 428 16.91 18.92 -13.90
CA TRP A 428 15.76 18.41 -14.63
C TRP A 428 16.12 17.47 -15.80
N ASP A 429 17.17 17.76 -16.57
CA ASP A 429 17.53 16.93 -17.72
C ASP A 429 18.07 15.57 -17.27
N GLU A 430 18.91 15.52 -16.25
CA GLU A 430 19.40 14.28 -15.65
C GLU A 430 18.26 13.49 -14.97
N PHE A 431 17.31 14.18 -14.36
CA PHE A 431 16.09 13.56 -13.83
C PHE A 431 15.27 12.91 -14.96
N ARG A 432 15.05 13.61 -16.07
CA ARG A 432 14.33 13.06 -17.24
C ARG A 432 15.04 11.82 -17.79
N ASP A 433 16.38 11.88 -17.93
CA ASP A 433 17.16 10.75 -18.41
C ASP A 433 17.10 9.54 -17.47
N ALA A 434 17.05 9.77 -16.18
CA ALA A 434 16.84 8.71 -15.20
C ALA A 434 15.46 8.05 -15.34
N VAL A 435 14.37 8.83 -15.37
CA VAL A 435 13.01 8.28 -15.45
C VAL A 435 12.67 7.73 -16.84
N ARG A 436 13.42 8.08 -17.90
CA ARG A 436 13.32 7.46 -19.23
C ARG A 436 13.51 5.94 -19.19
N THR A 437 14.26 5.46 -18.22
CA THR A 437 14.55 4.02 -18.07
C THR A 437 13.49 3.27 -17.29
N PHE A 438 12.47 3.95 -16.77
CA PHE A 438 11.43 3.32 -15.96
C PHE A 438 10.41 2.57 -16.83
N PRO A 439 10.27 1.23 -16.68
CA PRO A 439 9.40 0.46 -17.57
C PRO A 439 7.92 0.54 -17.18
N GLY A 440 7.60 0.69 -15.88
CA GLY A 440 6.23 0.70 -15.39
C GLY A 440 6.01 -0.08 -14.07
N PRO A 441 4.77 -0.09 -13.57
CA PRO A 441 3.61 0.67 -14.08
C PRO A 441 3.85 2.17 -13.99
N ALA A 442 3.30 2.92 -14.95
CA ALA A 442 3.66 4.32 -15.08
C ALA A 442 3.38 5.12 -13.81
N GLN A 443 4.35 5.96 -13.46
CA GLN A 443 4.30 6.80 -12.27
C GLN A 443 4.31 8.29 -12.66
N ASN A 444 3.57 9.08 -11.91
CA ASN A 444 3.71 10.52 -11.88
C ASN A 444 4.94 10.85 -11.03
N PHE A 445 6.08 11.02 -11.64
CA PHE A 445 7.28 11.50 -10.97
C PHE A 445 7.19 13.01 -10.78
N VAL A 446 7.24 13.49 -9.56
CA VAL A 446 7.28 14.92 -9.23
C VAL A 446 8.69 15.28 -8.79
N TYR A 447 9.14 16.43 -9.23
CA TYR A 447 10.51 16.91 -9.13
C TYR A 447 10.56 18.30 -8.47
N ALA A 448 11.57 18.54 -7.69
CA ALA A 448 12.00 19.89 -7.25
C ALA A 448 13.52 19.95 -7.11
N ASP A 449 14.13 21.12 -7.33
CA ASP A 449 15.56 21.31 -7.11
C ASP A 449 15.89 22.54 -6.25
N VAL A 450 17.16 22.60 -5.84
CA VAL A 450 17.70 23.69 -5.04
C VAL A 450 17.83 25.00 -5.83
N ASP A 451 17.78 24.97 -7.16
CA ASP A 451 17.83 26.17 -7.99
C ASP A 451 16.47 26.87 -8.08
N GLY A 452 15.38 26.14 -7.72
CA GLY A 452 14.04 26.72 -7.58
C GLY A 452 13.04 26.15 -8.57
N HIS A 453 13.47 25.20 -9.42
CA HIS A 453 12.63 24.57 -10.44
C HIS A 453 11.75 23.49 -9.86
N ILE A 454 10.58 23.31 -10.46
CA ILE A 454 9.63 22.24 -10.16
C ILE A 454 9.18 21.56 -11.44
N GLY A 455 8.87 20.27 -11.38
CA GLY A 455 8.45 19.54 -12.57
C GLY A 455 7.63 18.30 -12.26
N TRP A 456 7.01 17.78 -13.31
CA TRP A 456 6.28 16.51 -13.29
C TRP A 456 6.51 15.78 -14.62
N TYR A 457 6.64 14.47 -14.54
CA TYR A 457 6.77 13.57 -15.69
C TYR A 457 5.97 12.28 -15.45
N ALA A 458 5.08 11.92 -16.36
CA ALA A 458 4.42 10.62 -16.36
C ALA A 458 5.34 9.61 -17.08
N ALA A 459 6.16 8.88 -16.31
CA ALA A 459 7.11 7.93 -16.90
C ALA A 459 6.62 6.47 -16.76
N GLY A 460 6.79 5.71 -17.82
CA GLY A 460 6.44 4.30 -17.98
C GLY A 460 6.19 3.94 -19.44
N ARG A 461 6.21 2.65 -19.75
CA ARG A 461 5.94 2.16 -21.12
C ARG A 461 4.44 2.05 -21.35
N MET A 462 3.88 2.91 -22.18
CA MET A 462 2.47 2.86 -22.59
C MET A 462 2.34 2.28 -23.98
N PRO A 463 1.61 1.15 -24.18
CA PRO A 463 1.47 0.50 -25.47
C PRO A 463 0.70 1.36 -26.48
N ILE A 464 1.19 1.42 -27.69
CA ILE A 464 0.44 1.87 -28.88
C ILE A 464 -0.20 0.62 -29.49
N ARG A 465 -1.53 0.58 -29.52
CA ARG A 465 -2.30 -0.58 -29.95
C ARG A 465 -2.77 -0.48 -31.39
N ARG A 466 -2.86 -1.61 -32.07
CA ARG A 466 -3.54 -1.72 -33.36
C ARG A 466 -5.05 -1.71 -33.12
N GLY A 467 -5.70 -0.59 -33.30
CA GLY A 467 -7.12 -0.43 -33.05
C GLY A 467 -7.49 -0.52 -31.55
N GLY A 468 -8.67 -0.05 -31.22
CA GLY A 468 -9.19 -0.05 -29.86
C GLY A 468 -8.41 0.85 -28.89
N ASP A 469 -8.80 0.83 -27.65
CA ASP A 469 -8.27 1.73 -26.62
C ASP A 469 -7.95 1.00 -25.28
N GLY A 470 -7.93 -0.36 -25.27
CA GLY A 470 -7.68 -1.15 -24.06
C GLY A 470 -8.85 -1.14 -23.06
N ALA A 471 -9.98 -0.55 -23.40
CA ALA A 471 -11.13 -0.48 -22.50
C ALA A 471 -11.85 -1.83 -22.31
N ARG A 472 -11.66 -2.75 -23.24
CA ARG A 472 -12.28 -4.09 -23.27
C ARG A 472 -11.26 -5.12 -23.73
N PRO A 473 -11.41 -6.39 -23.32
CA PRO A 473 -10.59 -7.48 -23.85
C PRO A 473 -10.66 -7.58 -25.36
N TYR A 474 -9.52 -7.79 -25.99
CA TYR A 474 -9.41 -7.95 -27.43
C TYR A 474 -9.67 -9.41 -27.88
N PRO A 475 -10.15 -9.63 -29.11
CA PRO A 475 -10.24 -10.98 -29.68
C PRO A 475 -8.82 -11.50 -29.99
N GLY A 476 -8.40 -12.60 -29.35
CA GLY A 476 -7.06 -13.17 -29.52
C GLY A 476 -6.80 -13.75 -30.91
N ALA A 477 -7.88 -14.13 -31.64
CA ALA A 477 -7.81 -14.65 -33.00
C ALA A 477 -7.56 -13.57 -34.07
N SER A 478 -7.49 -12.31 -33.73
CA SER A 478 -7.25 -11.20 -34.66
C SER A 478 -5.94 -10.47 -34.31
N ALA A 479 -5.57 -9.51 -35.15
CA ALA A 479 -4.47 -8.61 -34.87
C ALA A 479 -4.92 -7.33 -34.11
N ASP A 480 -6.22 -7.22 -33.78
CA ASP A 480 -6.72 -6.08 -33.01
C ASP A 480 -6.16 -6.12 -31.61
N GLY A 481 -5.72 -4.98 -31.12
CA GLY A 481 -5.05 -4.85 -29.83
C GLY A 481 -3.57 -5.24 -29.83
N ASP A 482 -3.00 -5.73 -30.93
CA ASP A 482 -1.54 -5.98 -31.01
C ASP A 482 -0.77 -4.70 -30.67
N TRP A 483 0.26 -4.84 -29.84
CA TRP A 483 1.13 -3.73 -29.49
C TRP A 483 2.08 -3.42 -30.63
N LEU A 484 1.99 -2.21 -31.19
CA LEU A 484 2.83 -1.71 -32.28
C LEU A 484 4.14 -1.08 -31.80
N GLY A 485 4.27 -0.91 -30.49
CA GLY A 485 5.37 -0.25 -29.81
C GLY A 485 4.86 0.49 -28.58
N PHE A 486 5.66 1.42 -28.11
CA PHE A 486 5.33 2.26 -26.95
C PHE A 486 5.31 3.73 -27.33
N VAL A 487 4.55 4.53 -26.59
CA VAL A 487 4.59 5.99 -26.72
C VAL A 487 6.03 6.47 -26.55
N PRO A 488 6.58 7.25 -27.50
CA PRO A 488 7.92 7.80 -27.35
C PRO A 488 8.06 8.59 -26.05
N PHE A 489 9.17 8.40 -25.34
CA PHE A 489 9.37 9.04 -24.05
C PHE A 489 9.15 10.56 -24.10
N ASP A 490 9.71 11.24 -25.09
CA ASP A 490 9.60 12.70 -25.20
C ASP A 490 8.19 13.19 -25.60
N GLU A 491 7.30 12.26 -26.00
CA GLU A 491 5.87 12.51 -26.21
C GLU A 491 5.03 12.11 -25.00
N MET A 492 5.63 11.58 -23.93
CA MET A 492 4.91 11.32 -22.68
C MET A 492 4.56 12.64 -21.96
N PRO A 493 3.40 12.69 -21.24
CA PRO A 493 2.97 13.94 -20.61
C PRO A 493 3.97 14.41 -19.56
N HIS A 494 4.35 15.67 -19.60
CA HIS A 494 5.23 16.31 -18.64
C HIS A 494 5.01 17.81 -18.56
N VAL A 495 5.43 18.42 -17.48
CA VAL A 495 5.44 19.87 -17.29
C VAL A 495 6.67 20.27 -16.46
N PHE A 496 7.28 21.39 -16.83
CA PHE A 496 8.39 22.01 -16.13
C PHE A 496 8.08 23.48 -15.91
N ASP A 497 8.27 23.95 -14.67
CA ASP A 497 7.99 25.31 -14.22
C ASP A 497 6.63 25.87 -14.69
N PRO A 498 5.51 25.22 -14.32
CA PRO A 498 4.21 25.73 -14.73
C PRO A 498 3.96 27.13 -14.14
N PRO A 499 3.28 28.03 -14.90
CA PRO A 499 3.00 29.40 -14.43
C PRO A 499 2.26 29.47 -13.10
N SER A 500 1.50 28.44 -12.73
CA SER A 500 0.83 28.36 -11.43
C SER A 500 1.79 28.18 -10.25
N GLY A 501 3.04 27.77 -10.51
CA GLY A 501 4.00 27.40 -9.48
C GLY A 501 3.54 26.26 -8.56
N ARG A 502 2.54 25.46 -9.00
CA ARG A 502 1.95 24.36 -8.22
C ARG A 502 1.72 23.14 -9.10
N ILE A 503 2.11 21.98 -8.63
CA ILE A 503 1.83 20.67 -9.25
C ILE A 503 1.27 19.75 -8.17
N VAL A 504 0.14 19.11 -8.46
CA VAL A 504 -0.50 18.15 -7.55
C VAL A 504 -0.86 16.90 -8.32
N THR A 505 -0.45 15.75 -7.83
CA THR A 505 -0.86 14.45 -8.32
C THR A 505 -1.43 13.61 -7.19
N ALA A 506 -2.65 13.12 -7.35
CA ALA A 506 -3.33 12.26 -6.39
C ALA A 506 -4.04 11.10 -7.10
N ASN A 507 -3.38 10.54 -8.12
CA ASN A 507 -3.89 9.51 -9.04
C ASN A 507 -5.10 9.98 -9.86
N ASN A 508 -5.32 11.27 -9.97
CA ASN A 508 -6.36 11.88 -10.77
C ASN A 508 -5.91 12.02 -12.23
N ARG A 509 -6.84 12.29 -13.10
CA ARG A 509 -6.57 12.64 -14.50
C ARG A 509 -5.82 13.96 -14.59
N LEU A 510 -4.68 13.98 -15.30
CA LEU A 510 -3.80 15.14 -15.45
C LEU A 510 -3.68 15.61 -16.91
N VAL A 511 -4.27 14.87 -17.85
CA VAL A 511 -4.14 15.10 -19.29
C VAL A 511 -5.50 15.37 -19.88
N GLY A 512 -5.61 16.39 -20.74
CA GLY A 512 -6.82 16.80 -21.43
C GLY A 512 -7.25 15.80 -22.50
N THR A 513 -8.48 15.95 -22.99
CA THR A 513 -9.06 15.09 -24.04
C THR A 513 -8.49 15.38 -25.43
N ASP A 514 -7.73 16.46 -25.61
CA ASP A 514 -7.00 16.80 -26.84
C ASP A 514 -5.62 16.11 -26.92
N TYR A 515 -5.21 15.38 -25.87
CA TYR A 515 -3.93 14.70 -25.89
C TYR A 515 -3.96 13.47 -26.79
N ARG A 516 -2.91 13.31 -27.61
CA ARG A 516 -2.87 12.31 -28.70
C ARG A 516 -2.98 10.86 -28.24
N TYR A 517 -2.39 10.56 -27.08
CA TYR A 517 -2.31 9.20 -26.56
C TYR A 517 -3.21 9.02 -25.36
N LYS A 518 -3.69 7.81 -25.16
CA LYS A 518 -4.39 7.43 -23.96
C LYS A 518 -3.37 7.07 -22.88
N VAL A 519 -3.32 7.86 -21.81
CA VAL A 519 -2.33 7.75 -20.73
C VAL A 519 -2.86 6.96 -19.54
N THR A 520 -4.14 7.06 -19.25
CA THR A 520 -4.76 6.44 -18.07
C THR A 520 -6.08 5.79 -18.42
N ARG A 521 -6.46 4.79 -17.66
CA ARG A 521 -7.79 4.15 -17.70
C ARG A 521 -8.86 4.87 -16.87
N GLY A 522 -8.60 6.11 -16.46
CA GLY A 522 -9.56 6.94 -15.74
C GLY A 522 -9.27 7.15 -14.26
N GLY A 523 -8.09 6.86 -13.78
CA GLY A 523 -7.59 7.26 -12.45
C GLY A 523 -8.55 7.05 -11.27
N ILE A 524 -8.13 7.44 -10.09
CA ILE A 524 -9.01 7.67 -8.93
C ILE A 524 -9.67 9.03 -9.11
N GLY A 525 -10.91 9.20 -8.63
CA GLY A 525 -11.64 10.46 -8.79
C GLY A 525 -10.87 11.70 -8.31
N PRO A 526 -11.19 12.89 -8.80
CA PRO A 526 -10.39 14.10 -8.66
C PRO A 526 -10.38 14.70 -7.25
N TRP A 527 -11.16 14.16 -6.34
CA TRP A 527 -11.51 14.83 -5.07
C TRP A 527 -10.32 15.08 -4.17
N ARG A 528 -9.35 14.15 -4.07
CA ARG A 528 -8.14 14.33 -3.28
C ARG A 528 -7.27 15.45 -3.85
N ALA A 529 -7.02 15.43 -5.15
CA ALA A 529 -6.28 16.48 -5.83
C ALA A 529 -6.98 17.84 -5.69
N ALA A 530 -8.30 17.89 -5.89
CA ALA A 530 -9.07 19.13 -5.76
C ALA A 530 -9.03 19.68 -4.32
N ALA A 531 -9.12 18.83 -3.28
CA ALA A 531 -8.99 19.25 -1.89
C ALA A 531 -7.57 19.75 -1.57
N LEU A 532 -6.53 19.13 -2.12
CA LEU A 532 -5.15 19.60 -2.00
C LEU A 532 -4.96 20.96 -2.69
N PHE A 533 -5.50 21.14 -3.90
CA PHE A 533 -5.47 22.45 -4.58
C PHE A 533 -6.23 23.51 -3.79
N GLU A 534 -7.45 23.20 -3.26
CA GLU A 534 -8.22 24.13 -2.42
C GLU A 534 -7.37 24.57 -1.21
N GLY A 535 -6.65 23.63 -0.57
CA GLY A 535 -5.75 23.94 0.53
C GLY A 535 -4.56 24.80 0.10
N LEU A 536 -3.87 24.44 -0.99
CA LEU A 536 -2.67 25.11 -1.48
C LEU A 536 -2.97 26.53 -2.00
N GLU A 537 -4.17 26.78 -2.54
CA GLU A 537 -4.61 28.09 -3.04
C GLU A 537 -5.10 29.03 -1.90
N ALA A 538 -5.43 28.46 -0.73
CA ALA A 538 -5.99 29.21 0.39
C ALA A 538 -4.99 30.14 1.10
N ARG A 539 -3.67 29.94 0.88
CA ARG A 539 -2.62 30.71 1.55
C ARG A 539 -1.31 30.74 0.77
N GLU A 540 -0.47 31.68 1.15
CA GLU A 540 0.92 31.80 0.70
C GLU A 540 1.90 31.65 1.89
N GLY A 541 3.20 31.61 1.61
CA GLY A 541 4.23 31.51 2.64
C GLY A 541 4.27 30.13 3.33
N TRP A 542 4.12 29.05 2.55
CA TRP A 542 4.07 27.68 3.02
C TRP A 542 5.36 27.24 3.72
N THR A 543 5.20 26.48 4.81
CA THR A 543 6.27 25.84 5.58
C THR A 543 6.15 24.33 5.54
N THR A 544 7.18 23.61 5.99
CA THR A 544 7.13 22.13 6.14
C THR A 544 6.04 21.68 7.11
N ASP A 545 5.77 22.46 8.17
CA ASP A 545 4.70 22.14 9.12
C ASP A 545 3.30 22.32 8.50
N ASP A 546 3.14 23.30 7.60
CA ASP A 546 1.89 23.47 6.82
C ASP A 546 1.68 22.29 5.87
N PHE A 547 2.75 21.81 5.21
CA PHE A 547 2.71 20.63 4.36
C PHE A 547 2.33 19.38 5.14
N ALA A 548 2.87 19.19 6.34
CA ALA A 548 2.50 18.08 7.21
C ALA A 548 0.99 18.14 7.58
N ARG A 549 0.47 19.33 7.91
CA ARG A 549 -0.98 19.49 8.16
C ARG A 549 -1.81 19.17 6.93
N LEU A 550 -1.36 19.55 5.73
CA LEU A 550 -2.07 19.26 4.48
C LEU A 550 -2.06 17.76 4.15
N GLN A 551 -0.99 17.00 4.49
CA GLN A 551 -1.00 15.54 4.43
C GLN A 551 -2.06 14.91 5.37
N GLY A 552 -2.45 15.63 6.41
CA GLY A 552 -3.51 15.24 7.34
C GLY A 552 -4.92 15.67 6.94
N GLU A 553 -5.10 16.36 5.80
CA GLU A 553 -6.40 16.90 5.39
C GLU A 553 -7.45 15.80 5.17
N ARG A 554 -8.62 15.98 5.76
CA ARG A 554 -9.74 15.03 5.73
C ARG A 554 -10.97 15.55 5.01
N LEU A 555 -10.85 16.62 4.23
CA LEU A 555 -11.93 17.17 3.43
C LEU A 555 -12.34 16.19 2.35
N SER A 556 -13.61 15.80 2.35
CA SER A 556 -14.25 14.99 1.32
C SER A 556 -15.25 15.80 0.52
N LEU A 557 -14.90 16.16 -0.70
CA LEU A 557 -15.77 16.95 -1.57
C LEU A 557 -17.10 16.26 -1.89
N PRO A 558 -17.16 14.94 -2.20
CA PRO A 558 -18.43 14.27 -2.47
C PRO A 558 -19.38 14.28 -1.27
N HIS A 559 -18.86 14.15 -0.05
CA HIS A 559 -19.70 14.18 1.15
C HIS A 559 -20.10 15.59 1.53
N ARG A 560 -19.24 16.60 1.27
CA ARG A 560 -19.61 18.02 1.38
C ARG A 560 -20.75 18.40 0.43
N ASP A 561 -20.71 17.90 -0.82
CA ASP A 561 -21.76 18.14 -1.79
C ASP A 561 -23.06 17.42 -1.42
N LEU A 562 -22.98 16.19 -0.86
CA LEU A 562 -24.16 15.53 -0.27
C LEU A 562 -24.76 16.37 0.88
N ALA A 563 -23.94 16.86 1.80
CA ALA A 563 -24.44 17.70 2.92
C ALA A 563 -25.17 18.95 2.40
N ARG A 564 -24.61 19.59 1.36
CA ARG A 564 -25.28 20.73 0.69
C ARG A 564 -26.63 20.32 0.11
N ALA A 565 -26.71 19.19 -0.60
CA ALA A 565 -27.94 18.67 -1.14
C ALA A 565 -28.99 18.36 -0.06
N LEU A 566 -28.56 17.80 1.07
CA LEU A 566 -29.41 17.52 2.23
C LEU A 566 -29.94 18.82 2.86
N LEU A 567 -29.11 19.84 3.06
CA LEU A 567 -29.50 21.12 3.62
C LEU A 567 -30.46 21.90 2.69
N GLU A 568 -30.25 21.84 1.37
CA GLU A 568 -31.16 22.41 0.37
C GLU A 568 -32.54 21.75 0.44
N ALA A 569 -32.58 20.41 0.56
CA ALA A 569 -33.84 19.69 0.72
C ALA A 569 -34.53 20.02 2.04
N ALA A 570 -33.78 20.02 3.15
CA ALA A 570 -34.31 20.39 4.47
C ALA A 570 -34.93 21.81 4.49
N ALA A 571 -34.33 22.76 3.76
CA ALA A 571 -34.88 24.10 3.64
C ALA A 571 -36.25 24.13 2.93
N ARG A 572 -36.56 23.19 2.02
CA ARG A 572 -37.84 23.01 1.36
C ARG A 572 -38.91 22.34 2.24
N HIS A 573 -38.46 21.54 3.22
CA HIS A 573 -39.32 20.70 4.06
C HIS A 573 -39.30 21.13 5.54
N ARG A 574 -39.23 22.45 5.81
CA ARG A 574 -39.21 22.98 7.19
C ARG A 574 -40.44 22.56 7.97
N GLY A 575 -40.24 22.10 9.19
CA GLY A 575 -41.31 21.60 10.07
C GLY A 575 -41.57 20.10 9.93
N ASP A 576 -40.94 19.42 8.99
CA ASP A 576 -40.87 17.97 8.99
C ASP A 576 -39.75 17.51 9.93
N ALA A 577 -40.08 16.67 10.90
CA ALA A 577 -39.18 16.27 11.97
C ALA A 577 -37.88 15.61 11.44
N ALA A 578 -37.96 14.83 10.36
CA ALA A 578 -36.75 14.16 9.78
C ALA A 578 -35.85 15.20 9.09
N TRP A 579 -36.43 16.17 8.38
CA TRP A 579 -35.66 17.21 7.72
C TRP A 579 -35.09 18.25 8.68
N ASP A 580 -35.84 18.57 9.76
CA ASP A 580 -35.32 19.42 10.82
C ASP A 580 -34.15 18.76 11.56
N GLU A 581 -34.13 17.43 11.64
CA GLU A 581 -32.99 16.66 12.16
C GLU A 581 -31.79 16.72 11.22
N VAL A 582 -31.97 16.45 9.93
CA VAL A 582 -30.95 16.60 8.90
C VAL A 582 -30.29 17.98 8.97
N ALA A 583 -31.13 19.03 9.05
CA ALA A 583 -30.66 20.41 9.17
C ALA A 583 -29.78 20.64 10.41
N ARG A 584 -30.17 20.08 11.56
CA ARG A 584 -29.37 20.20 12.81
C ARG A 584 -28.03 19.48 12.73
N GLU A 585 -28.02 18.25 12.19
CA GLU A 585 -26.80 17.42 12.17
C GLU A 585 -25.80 17.91 11.12
N MET A 586 -26.28 18.45 9.99
CA MET A 586 -25.41 18.94 8.90
C MET A 586 -25.08 20.43 9.02
N ALA A 587 -25.72 21.17 9.95
CA ALA A 587 -25.47 22.61 10.11
C ALA A 587 -24.00 22.88 10.46
N GLY A 588 -23.33 23.66 9.61
CA GLY A 588 -21.94 24.08 9.82
C GLY A 588 -20.90 22.99 9.60
N TRP A 589 -21.28 21.77 9.20
CA TRP A 589 -20.31 20.73 8.86
C TRP A 589 -19.64 21.05 7.52
N ASP A 590 -18.31 21.09 7.53
CA ASP A 590 -17.47 21.56 6.41
C ASP A 590 -17.05 20.44 5.41
N GLY A 591 -17.46 19.19 5.66
CA GLY A 591 -17.09 18.04 4.83
C GLY A 591 -15.84 17.30 5.30
N ARG A 592 -15.27 17.66 6.45
CA ARG A 592 -14.12 16.95 7.01
C ARG A 592 -14.55 15.70 7.76
N LEU A 593 -13.90 14.57 7.40
CA LEU A 593 -14.18 13.27 7.98
C LEU A 593 -13.32 13.03 9.23
N GLU A 594 -13.54 13.88 10.26
CA GLU A 594 -12.85 13.74 11.55
C GLU A 594 -13.35 12.51 12.31
N PRO A 595 -12.48 11.77 13.02
CA PRO A 595 -12.87 10.55 13.70
C PRO A 595 -13.94 10.77 14.79
N GLU A 596 -13.99 11.95 15.41
CA GLU A 596 -14.97 12.31 16.45
C GLU A 596 -16.29 12.80 15.87
N SER A 597 -16.36 13.04 14.55
CA SER A 597 -17.51 13.68 13.91
C SER A 597 -18.68 12.70 13.71
N ARG A 598 -19.84 13.06 14.30
CA ARG A 598 -21.12 12.36 14.03
C ARG A 598 -21.65 12.72 12.64
N ALA A 599 -21.54 13.97 12.22
CA ALA A 599 -21.96 14.42 10.90
C ALA A 599 -21.21 13.65 9.80
N ALA A 600 -19.90 13.37 9.98
CA ALA A 600 -19.14 12.56 9.06
C ALA A 600 -19.66 11.11 8.96
N ALA A 601 -19.98 10.48 10.10
CA ALA A 601 -20.55 9.13 10.12
C ALA A 601 -21.88 9.07 9.36
N LEU A 602 -22.79 10.01 9.64
CA LEU A 602 -24.07 10.12 8.96
C LEU A 602 -23.91 10.39 7.46
N ALA A 603 -23.03 11.32 7.07
CA ALA A 603 -22.79 11.66 5.67
C ALA A 603 -22.26 10.46 4.86
N ILE A 604 -21.26 9.73 5.40
CA ILE A 604 -20.69 8.57 4.71
C ILE A 604 -21.72 7.46 4.51
N LEU A 605 -22.49 7.13 5.55
CA LEU A 605 -23.48 6.06 5.44
C LEU A 605 -24.67 6.49 4.59
N THR A 606 -25.09 7.76 4.66
CA THR A 606 -26.12 8.29 3.75
C THR A 606 -25.66 8.21 2.30
N PHE A 607 -24.40 8.58 2.01
CA PHE A 607 -23.85 8.49 0.66
C PHE A 607 -23.87 7.05 0.13
N ARG A 608 -23.48 6.08 0.95
CA ARG A 608 -23.57 4.64 0.61
C ARG A 608 -25.01 4.19 0.41
N ALA A 609 -25.91 4.66 1.26
CA ALA A 609 -27.34 4.32 1.19
C ALA A 609 -28.00 4.86 -0.10
N VAL A 610 -27.57 6.05 -0.59
CA VAL A 610 -28.00 6.55 -1.91
C VAL A 610 -27.64 5.54 -3.01
N GLY A 611 -26.40 5.06 -3.02
CA GLY A 611 -25.96 4.05 -4.01
C GLY A 611 -26.73 2.74 -3.90
N ALA A 612 -26.94 2.25 -2.68
CA ALA A 612 -27.73 1.04 -2.43
C ALA A 612 -29.20 1.21 -2.87
N ARG A 613 -29.78 2.39 -2.68
CA ARG A 613 -31.18 2.68 -3.01
C ARG A 613 -31.40 2.89 -4.51
N VAL A 614 -30.47 3.59 -5.17
CA VAL A 614 -30.64 4.07 -6.54
C VAL A 614 -29.95 3.18 -7.58
N ILE A 615 -28.70 2.77 -7.31
CA ILE A 615 -27.86 2.02 -8.27
C ILE A 615 -28.10 0.51 -8.13
N LEU A 616 -28.07 -0.02 -6.90
CA LEU A 616 -28.12 -1.48 -6.69
C LEU A 616 -29.30 -2.16 -7.40
N PRO A 617 -30.53 -1.65 -7.41
CA PRO A 617 -31.63 -2.31 -8.11
C PRO A 617 -31.41 -2.49 -9.62
N ARG A 618 -30.59 -1.61 -10.24
CA ARG A 618 -30.27 -1.63 -11.67
C ARG A 618 -29.16 -2.61 -12.04
N VAL A 619 -28.29 -2.90 -11.07
CA VAL A 619 -27.09 -3.73 -11.27
C VAL A 619 -27.12 -5.04 -10.47
N ALA A 620 -28.16 -5.31 -9.68
CA ALA A 620 -28.24 -6.44 -8.75
C ALA A 620 -28.05 -7.81 -9.42
N ARG A 621 -28.39 -7.93 -10.71
CA ARG A 621 -28.22 -9.16 -11.49
C ARG A 621 -26.78 -9.40 -12.00
N LEU A 622 -25.91 -8.41 -11.85
CA LEU A 622 -24.50 -8.57 -12.21
C LEU A 622 -23.73 -9.19 -11.04
N PRO A 623 -22.74 -10.06 -11.30
CA PRO A 623 -21.87 -10.61 -10.26
C PRO A 623 -21.20 -9.52 -9.40
N MET A 624 -20.98 -8.35 -9.99
CA MET A 624 -20.35 -7.17 -9.35
C MET A 624 -21.36 -6.09 -8.95
N GLY A 625 -22.65 -6.41 -8.82
CA GLY A 625 -23.71 -5.42 -8.56
C GLY A 625 -23.48 -4.62 -7.27
N ARG A 626 -23.08 -5.26 -6.16
CA ARG A 626 -22.76 -4.58 -4.91
C ARG A 626 -21.56 -3.64 -5.01
N PRO A 627 -20.38 -4.04 -5.53
CA PRO A 627 -19.29 -3.12 -5.83
C PRO A 627 -19.73 -1.94 -6.70
N LEU A 628 -20.46 -2.18 -7.80
CA LEU A 628 -20.96 -1.11 -8.68
C LEU A 628 -21.85 -0.11 -7.96
N SER A 629 -22.70 -0.56 -7.04
CA SER A 629 -23.59 0.35 -6.27
C SER A 629 -22.87 1.21 -5.24
N ARG A 630 -21.61 0.93 -4.96
CA ARG A 630 -20.76 1.70 -4.02
C ARG A 630 -19.81 2.66 -4.72
N ARG A 631 -19.88 2.76 -6.05
CA ARG A 631 -18.97 3.63 -6.81
C ARG A 631 -19.19 5.10 -6.46
N VAL A 632 -18.19 5.71 -5.85
CA VAL A 632 -18.22 7.11 -5.40
C VAL A 632 -18.51 8.04 -6.57
N ALA A 633 -17.87 7.82 -7.71
CA ALA A 633 -18.06 8.62 -8.91
C ALA A 633 -19.52 8.65 -9.39
N ALA A 634 -20.18 7.48 -9.42
CA ALA A 634 -21.56 7.35 -9.85
C ALA A 634 -22.53 7.98 -8.83
N ILE A 635 -22.31 7.71 -7.54
CA ILE A 635 -23.15 8.26 -6.47
C ILE A 635 -23.03 9.78 -6.43
N HIS A 636 -21.80 10.31 -6.51
CA HIS A 636 -21.55 11.75 -6.50
C HIS A 636 -22.23 12.44 -7.70
N LYS A 637 -22.08 11.87 -8.91
CA LYS A 637 -22.75 12.36 -10.11
C LYS A 637 -24.28 12.38 -9.96
N LEU A 638 -24.86 11.31 -9.42
CA LEU A 638 -26.29 11.22 -9.15
C LEU A 638 -26.77 12.28 -8.14
N ILE A 639 -25.99 12.55 -7.09
CA ILE A 639 -26.31 13.59 -6.10
C ILE A 639 -26.28 14.99 -6.72
N LEU A 640 -25.33 15.26 -7.64
CA LEU A 640 -25.21 16.53 -8.31
C LEU A 640 -26.28 16.75 -9.37
N GLU A 641 -26.57 15.76 -10.21
CA GLU A 641 -27.46 15.87 -11.36
C GLU A 641 -28.93 15.59 -11.03
N ARG A 642 -29.19 14.72 -10.07
CA ARG A 642 -30.54 14.32 -9.59
C ARG A 642 -31.52 13.99 -10.74
N PRO A 643 -31.14 13.10 -11.69
CA PRO A 643 -32.02 12.82 -12.84
C PRO A 643 -33.30 12.10 -12.41
N ALA A 644 -34.47 12.59 -12.86
CA ALA A 644 -35.76 12.04 -12.47
C ALA A 644 -35.94 10.54 -12.83
N SER A 645 -35.28 10.10 -13.94
CA SER A 645 -35.33 8.69 -14.38
C SER A 645 -34.61 7.71 -13.42
N TRP A 646 -33.84 8.25 -12.46
CA TRP A 646 -33.09 7.44 -11.47
C TRP A 646 -33.82 7.37 -10.11
N VAL A 647 -34.91 8.11 -9.92
CA VAL A 647 -35.73 8.01 -8.70
C VAL A 647 -36.36 6.62 -8.63
N PRO A 648 -36.17 5.85 -7.55
CA PRO A 648 -36.80 4.54 -7.39
C PRO A 648 -38.32 4.69 -7.27
N PRO A 649 -39.12 3.69 -7.72
CA PRO A 649 -40.60 3.74 -7.61
C PRO A 649 -41.15 3.91 -6.20
N ALA A 650 -40.39 3.54 -5.19
CA ALA A 650 -40.71 3.69 -3.76
C ALA A 650 -40.56 5.14 -3.26
N ASP A 651 -39.83 5.96 -4.02
CA ASP A 651 -39.55 7.37 -3.67
C ASP A 651 -40.34 8.30 -4.61
N ARG A 652 -40.85 9.39 -4.10
CA ARG A 652 -41.63 10.37 -4.87
C ARG A 652 -40.71 11.21 -5.79
N ASP A 653 -39.54 11.58 -5.26
CA ASP A 653 -38.60 12.49 -5.87
C ASP A 653 -37.19 12.29 -5.24
N TRP A 654 -36.23 13.12 -5.61
CA TRP A 654 -34.87 13.07 -5.03
C TRP A 654 -34.82 13.44 -3.56
N ASP A 655 -35.74 14.29 -3.06
CA ASP A 655 -35.81 14.59 -1.62
C ASP A 655 -36.24 13.32 -0.85
N GLY A 656 -37.17 12.54 -1.41
CA GLY A 656 -37.56 11.22 -0.88
C GLY A 656 -36.38 10.24 -0.87
N VAL A 657 -35.57 10.21 -1.93
CA VAL A 657 -34.33 9.40 -1.98
C VAL A 657 -33.38 9.79 -0.87
N LEU A 658 -33.12 11.09 -0.71
CA LEU A 658 -32.14 11.60 0.26
C LEU A 658 -32.57 11.32 1.71
N VAL A 659 -33.83 11.61 2.07
CA VAL A 659 -34.32 11.34 3.44
C VAL A 659 -34.45 9.85 3.71
N GLY A 660 -34.81 9.05 2.71
CA GLY A 660 -34.81 7.59 2.83
C GLY A 660 -33.43 7.00 3.03
N ALA A 661 -32.40 7.55 2.35
CA ALA A 661 -31.01 7.18 2.54
C ALA A 661 -30.46 7.61 3.93
N TRP A 662 -30.86 8.81 4.40
CA TRP A 662 -30.52 9.29 5.75
C TRP A 662 -31.07 8.36 6.83
N ARG A 663 -32.35 8.00 6.78
CA ARG A 663 -32.96 7.06 7.76
C ARG A 663 -32.29 5.69 7.73
N ALA A 664 -31.89 5.20 6.55
CA ALA A 664 -31.14 3.96 6.44
C ALA A 664 -29.77 4.06 7.10
N ALA A 665 -29.09 5.20 6.94
CA ALA A 665 -27.81 5.47 7.62
C ALA A 665 -27.96 5.50 9.14
N GLU A 666 -28.98 6.17 9.67
CA GLU A 666 -29.26 6.19 11.11
C GLU A 666 -29.52 4.78 11.67
N ALA A 667 -30.30 3.97 10.94
CA ALA A 667 -30.58 2.59 11.34
C ALA A 667 -29.30 1.74 11.36
N GLU A 668 -28.44 1.86 10.35
CA GLU A 668 -27.16 1.13 10.28
C GLU A 668 -26.21 1.55 11.42
N ILE A 669 -26.15 2.85 11.74
CA ILE A 669 -25.34 3.32 12.88
C ILE A 669 -25.88 2.79 14.19
N ALA A 670 -27.19 2.86 14.39
CA ALA A 670 -27.85 2.38 15.61
C ALA A 670 -27.69 0.88 15.79
N GLU A 671 -27.74 0.10 14.72
CA GLU A 671 -27.46 -1.35 14.76
C GLU A 671 -26.00 -1.64 15.14
N THR A 672 -25.06 -0.84 14.65
CA THR A 672 -23.63 -1.08 14.83
C THR A 672 -23.10 -0.53 16.16
N LEU A 673 -23.50 0.68 16.56
CA LEU A 673 -22.97 1.41 17.71
C LEU A 673 -23.97 1.56 18.87
N GLY A 674 -25.20 1.04 18.69
CA GLY A 674 -26.30 1.20 19.67
C GLY A 674 -27.10 2.49 19.48
N ALA A 675 -28.19 2.62 20.25
CA ALA A 675 -29.14 3.73 20.11
C ALA A 675 -28.61 5.08 20.68
N ASP A 676 -27.57 5.04 21.54
CA ASP A 676 -27.01 6.26 22.11
C ASP A 676 -26.17 7.03 21.09
N ARG A 677 -26.72 8.14 20.63
CA ARG A 677 -26.12 9.03 19.64
C ARG A 677 -24.80 9.67 20.07
N ALA A 678 -24.47 9.69 21.37
CA ALA A 678 -23.18 10.16 21.86
C ALA A 678 -22.01 9.32 21.34
N HIS A 679 -22.27 8.06 20.99
CA HIS A 679 -21.28 7.12 20.43
C HIS A 679 -21.23 7.13 18.90
N TRP A 680 -22.13 7.82 18.22
CA TRP A 680 -22.18 7.88 16.75
C TRP A 680 -21.10 8.80 16.21
N ASN A 681 -19.93 8.27 15.99
CA ASN A 681 -18.83 9.02 15.39
C ASN A 681 -18.11 8.18 14.33
N TRP A 682 -17.49 8.87 13.37
CA TRP A 682 -16.85 8.21 12.24
C TRP A 682 -15.74 7.25 12.68
N GLY A 683 -14.91 7.62 13.63
CA GLY A 683 -13.83 6.78 14.11
C GLY A 683 -14.28 5.49 14.80
N ALA A 684 -15.50 5.44 15.35
CA ALA A 684 -16.05 4.20 15.90
C ALA A 684 -16.47 3.21 14.80
N LEU A 685 -16.80 3.70 13.59
CA LEU A 685 -17.12 2.89 12.41
C LEU A 685 -15.85 2.61 11.56
N ASN A 686 -14.85 3.47 11.63
CA ASN A 686 -13.63 3.42 10.84
C ASN A 686 -12.43 3.01 11.71
N VAL A 687 -12.49 1.78 12.22
CA VAL A 687 -11.45 1.22 13.10
C VAL A 687 -10.40 0.50 12.27
N MET A 688 -9.19 1.02 12.30
CA MET A 688 -8.02 0.40 11.68
C MET A 688 -7.52 -0.76 12.54
N VAL A 689 -7.41 -1.96 11.94
CA VAL A 689 -6.81 -3.15 12.55
C VAL A 689 -5.76 -3.70 11.60
N VAL A 690 -4.50 -3.51 11.95
CA VAL A 690 -3.38 -4.05 11.16
C VAL A 690 -2.74 -5.20 11.92
N GLN A 691 -2.64 -6.36 11.27
CA GLN A 691 -2.14 -7.56 11.90
C GLN A 691 -0.82 -8.01 11.29
N HIS A 692 0.13 -8.37 12.15
CA HIS A 692 1.33 -9.08 11.73
C HIS A 692 0.94 -10.43 11.07
N PRO A 693 1.62 -10.88 10.01
CA PRO A 693 1.28 -12.14 9.32
C PRO A 693 1.17 -13.37 10.25
N LEU A 694 2.05 -13.48 11.24
CA LEU A 694 1.96 -14.56 12.24
C LEU A 694 0.74 -14.42 13.15
N ALA A 695 0.30 -13.20 13.45
CA ALA A 695 -0.88 -12.98 14.28
C ALA A 695 -2.18 -13.34 13.55
N ARG A 696 -2.18 -13.27 12.22
CA ARG A 696 -3.29 -13.81 11.38
C ARG A 696 -3.36 -15.34 11.46
N ALA A 697 -2.20 -16.01 11.53
CA ALA A 697 -2.13 -17.47 11.66
C ALA A 697 -2.42 -17.96 13.09
N ALA A 698 -2.07 -17.16 14.11
CA ALA A 698 -2.25 -17.48 15.54
C ALA A 698 -2.59 -16.20 16.31
N SER A 699 -3.88 -15.97 16.55
CA SER A 699 -4.42 -14.72 17.15
C SER A 699 -3.83 -14.38 18.54
N VAL A 700 -3.37 -15.39 19.29
CA VAL A 700 -2.68 -15.20 20.58
C VAL A 700 -1.40 -14.36 20.45
N LEU A 701 -0.79 -14.30 19.27
CA LEU A 701 0.39 -13.48 18.99
C LEU A 701 0.02 -12.01 18.67
N GLY A 702 -1.26 -11.71 18.47
CA GLY A 702 -1.72 -10.38 18.11
C GLY A 702 -1.20 -9.27 19.02
N PRO A 703 -1.42 -9.35 20.34
CA PRO A 703 -0.96 -8.31 21.27
C PRO A 703 0.57 -8.11 21.34
N LEU A 704 1.35 -9.11 20.91
CA LEU A 704 2.81 -9.08 20.94
C LEU A 704 3.43 -8.55 19.64
N LEU A 705 2.74 -8.74 18.51
CA LEU A 705 3.31 -8.49 17.18
C LEU A 705 2.59 -7.41 16.38
N SER A 706 1.36 -7.08 16.75
CA SER A 706 0.54 -6.12 16.00
C SER A 706 0.36 -4.81 16.76
N PRO A 707 0.24 -3.66 16.09
CA PRO A 707 -0.13 -2.41 16.75
C PRO A 707 -1.55 -2.50 17.31
N PRO A 708 -1.91 -1.66 18.28
CA PRO A 708 -3.29 -1.59 18.77
C PRO A 708 -4.24 -1.14 17.66
N ALA A 709 -5.50 -1.57 17.77
CA ALA A 709 -6.55 -1.02 16.91
C ALA A 709 -6.72 0.48 17.15
N ALA A 710 -6.90 1.26 16.08
CA ALA A 710 -7.00 2.70 16.17
C ALA A 710 -8.25 3.24 15.46
N ARG A 711 -8.93 4.19 16.11
CA ARG A 711 -10.01 4.95 15.49
C ARG A 711 -9.41 5.99 14.57
N MET A 712 -9.85 6.01 13.33
CA MET A 712 -9.26 6.85 12.28
C MET A 712 -10.32 7.71 11.61
N GLY A 713 -9.89 8.90 11.16
CA GLY A 713 -10.64 9.74 10.24
C GLY A 713 -10.30 9.45 8.78
N GLY A 714 -10.86 10.27 7.88
CA GLY A 714 -10.63 10.16 6.44
C GLY A 714 -11.38 9.02 5.76
N ALA A 715 -11.22 8.93 4.46
CA ALA A 715 -11.75 7.90 3.56
C ALA A 715 -10.95 7.92 2.25
N ASN A 716 -11.29 7.07 1.27
CA ASN A 716 -10.67 7.06 -0.06
C ASN A 716 -10.82 8.37 -0.86
N THR A 717 -11.72 9.26 -0.44
CA THR A 717 -11.98 10.58 -1.07
C THR A 717 -11.24 11.75 -0.41
N THR A 718 -10.50 11.50 0.65
CA THR A 718 -9.76 12.55 1.39
C THR A 718 -8.26 12.46 1.14
N PRO A 719 -7.48 13.56 1.17
CA PRO A 719 -6.02 13.51 1.09
C PRO A 719 -5.41 12.55 2.12
N ASN A 720 -5.78 12.66 3.39
CA ASN A 720 -5.44 11.67 4.41
C ASN A 720 -6.36 10.45 4.26
N VAL A 721 -5.97 9.54 3.39
CA VAL A 721 -6.75 8.34 3.05
C VAL A 721 -6.74 7.34 4.20
N LEU A 722 -7.87 6.73 4.45
CA LEU A 722 -7.93 5.41 5.08
C LEU A 722 -9.02 4.58 4.40
N GLY A 723 -8.67 3.38 3.98
CA GLY A 723 -9.61 2.41 3.42
C GLY A 723 -9.42 1.04 4.04
N ILE A 724 -10.52 0.33 4.22
CA ILE A 724 -10.52 -1.06 4.66
C ILE A 724 -11.13 -1.88 3.53
N THR A 725 -10.36 -2.81 2.98
CA THR A 725 -10.84 -3.67 1.90
C THR A 725 -11.86 -4.70 2.43
N PRO A 726 -12.67 -5.31 1.56
CA PRO A 726 -13.57 -6.39 1.95
C PRO A 726 -12.88 -7.57 2.64
N THR A 727 -11.60 -7.77 2.40
CA THR A 727 -10.77 -8.81 3.04
C THR A 727 -10.16 -8.36 4.37
N GLY A 728 -10.44 -7.14 4.82
CA GLY A 728 -9.92 -6.57 6.05
C GLY A 728 -8.49 -6.02 5.94
N ALA A 729 -7.91 -5.96 4.73
CA ALA A 729 -6.66 -5.24 4.53
C ALA A 729 -6.88 -3.73 4.67
N VAL A 730 -5.94 -3.05 5.30
CA VAL A 730 -5.98 -1.61 5.53
C VAL A 730 -5.06 -0.92 4.53
N GLU A 731 -5.54 0.12 3.89
CA GLU A 731 -4.82 0.93 2.91
C GLU A 731 -4.79 2.39 3.38
N GLY A 732 -3.63 3.03 3.24
CA GLY A 732 -3.44 4.42 3.67
C GLY A 732 -2.00 4.89 3.49
N PRO A 733 -1.64 6.10 3.99
CA PRO A 733 -0.30 6.64 3.89
C PRO A 733 0.73 5.69 4.53
N SER A 734 1.47 4.97 3.70
CA SER A 734 2.47 4.00 4.17
C SER A 734 3.71 4.67 4.75
N MET A 735 3.98 5.90 4.33
CA MET A 735 4.89 6.88 4.94
C MET A 735 4.40 8.29 4.58
N ARG A 736 4.94 9.31 5.25
CA ARG A 736 4.82 10.72 4.84
C ARG A 736 6.21 11.33 4.74
N PHE A 737 6.47 11.96 3.62
CA PHE A 737 7.76 12.58 3.31
C PHE A 737 7.54 14.04 2.87
N ILE A 738 8.40 14.94 3.34
CA ILE A 738 8.43 16.33 2.92
C ILE A 738 9.87 16.75 2.75
N ALA A 739 10.24 17.22 1.56
CA ALA A 739 11.55 17.78 1.26
C ALA A 739 11.49 19.30 1.24
N ASN A 740 12.37 19.93 2.03
CA ASN A 740 12.63 21.37 1.99
C ASN A 740 13.90 21.59 1.14
N LEU A 741 13.76 22.27 0.00
CA LEU A 741 14.90 22.50 -0.91
C LEU A 741 15.78 23.69 -0.43
N ALA A 742 15.32 24.45 0.57
CA ALA A 742 16.13 25.48 1.23
C ALA A 742 17.04 24.91 2.31
N ASP A 743 16.58 23.90 3.04
CA ASP A 743 17.28 23.30 4.18
C ASP A 743 17.15 21.76 4.13
N PRO A 744 18.23 21.03 3.80
CA PRO A 744 18.19 19.58 3.76
C PRO A 744 17.91 18.93 5.12
N ASP A 745 18.29 19.55 6.22
CA ASP A 745 18.06 19.05 7.59
C ASP A 745 16.62 19.30 8.08
N ASP A 746 15.83 20.08 7.36
CA ASP A 746 14.38 20.21 7.57
C ASP A 746 13.58 19.26 6.67
N THR A 747 14.22 18.24 6.09
CA THR A 747 13.52 17.12 5.48
C THR A 747 12.77 16.34 6.56
N ARG A 748 11.50 16.02 6.29
CA ARG A 748 10.60 15.36 7.25
C ARG A 748 10.18 13.98 6.75
N LEU A 749 10.12 13.04 7.67
CA LEU A 749 9.67 11.68 7.40
C LEU A 749 8.92 11.12 8.61
N VAL A 750 7.91 10.31 8.35
CA VAL A 750 7.31 9.37 9.32
C VAL A 750 6.85 8.11 8.58
N ASN A 751 7.26 6.95 9.08
CA ASN A 751 6.76 5.66 8.61
C ASN A 751 5.50 5.24 9.37
N PHE A 752 4.71 4.35 8.78
CA PHE A 752 3.53 3.78 9.43
C PHE A 752 3.86 3.07 10.76
N MET A 753 4.97 2.34 10.82
CA MET A 753 5.47 1.68 12.04
C MET A 753 6.82 2.30 12.43
N GLY A 754 7.83 1.49 12.71
CA GLY A 754 9.19 1.93 12.99
C GLY A 754 10.20 1.41 11.96
N GLN A 755 11.47 1.68 12.22
CA GLN A 755 12.58 1.28 11.35
C GLN A 755 12.83 -0.23 11.39
N SER A 756 12.63 -0.88 12.54
CA SER A 756 12.97 -2.29 12.75
C SER A 756 11.81 -3.23 12.40
N GLY A 757 12.13 -4.40 11.83
CA GLY A 757 11.20 -5.52 11.67
C GLY A 757 11.10 -6.44 12.89
N HIS A 758 11.94 -6.24 13.91
CA HIS A 758 11.97 -7.08 15.10
C HIS A 758 11.02 -6.57 16.17
N ALA A 759 10.03 -7.36 16.56
CA ALA A 759 9.04 -6.99 17.58
C ALA A 759 9.65 -6.62 18.95
N ALA A 760 10.85 -7.10 19.26
CA ALA A 760 11.56 -6.77 20.50
C ALA A 760 12.40 -5.47 20.41
N SER A 761 12.47 -4.83 19.25
CA SER A 761 13.18 -3.58 19.06
C SER A 761 12.38 -2.40 19.59
N ALA A 762 13.07 -1.41 20.17
CA ALA A 762 12.46 -0.12 20.50
C ALA A 762 11.94 0.61 19.26
N HIS A 763 12.53 0.34 18.07
CA HIS A 763 12.15 0.94 16.80
C HIS A 763 11.20 0.07 15.96
N TYR A 764 10.40 -0.79 16.59
CA TYR A 764 9.42 -1.61 15.90
C TYR A 764 8.14 -0.82 15.53
N ALA A 765 7.64 -0.03 16.49
CA ALA A 765 6.37 0.70 16.37
C ALA A 765 6.44 2.12 16.95
N ASP A 766 7.64 2.66 17.16
CA ASP A 766 7.87 3.95 17.81
C ASP A 766 7.38 5.17 17.00
N GLN A 767 7.10 4.98 15.71
CA GLN A 767 6.55 6.03 14.85
C GLN A 767 5.02 5.93 14.67
N PHE A 768 4.38 4.86 15.15
CA PHE A 768 2.95 4.62 14.91
C PHE A 768 2.05 5.76 15.42
N GLU A 769 2.27 6.22 16.67
CA GLU A 769 1.46 7.31 17.24
C GLU A 769 1.71 8.64 16.52
N ALA A 770 2.95 8.95 16.17
CA ALA A 770 3.29 10.14 15.39
C ALA A 770 2.64 10.07 13.99
N TRP A 771 2.69 8.90 13.34
CA TRP A 771 2.04 8.69 12.05
C TRP A 771 0.51 8.88 12.16
N ARG A 772 -0.12 8.34 13.21
CA ARG A 772 -1.56 8.48 13.46
C ARG A 772 -1.98 9.93 13.71
N ALA A 773 -1.15 10.67 14.44
CA ALA A 773 -1.34 12.09 14.73
C ALA A 773 -0.94 13.03 13.57
N VAL A 774 -0.43 12.48 12.45
CA VAL A 774 0.11 13.25 11.32
C VAL A 774 1.32 14.11 11.73
N GLU A 775 2.08 13.68 12.72
CA GLU A 775 3.33 14.30 13.12
C GLU A 775 4.48 13.71 12.30
N THR A 776 5.32 14.58 11.75
CA THR A 776 6.53 14.19 11.04
C THR A 776 7.77 14.41 11.90
N ARG A 777 8.86 13.72 11.56
CA ARG A 777 10.15 13.84 12.25
C ARG A 777 11.21 14.30 11.26
N ARG A 778 12.20 15.05 11.72
CA ARG A 778 13.35 15.43 10.89
C ARG A 778 14.16 14.20 10.50
N LEU A 779 14.60 14.15 9.26
CA LEU A 779 15.56 13.19 8.74
C LEU A 779 16.89 13.95 8.56
N PRO A 780 17.87 13.79 9.47
CA PRO A 780 19.16 14.46 9.37
C PRO A 780 19.86 14.15 8.04
N PHE A 781 20.43 15.16 7.39
CA PHE A 781 21.05 15.02 6.09
C PHE A 781 22.50 15.49 6.07
N THR A 782 22.79 16.68 6.61
CA THR A 782 24.18 17.16 6.63
C THR A 782 25.06 16.31 7.56
N PRO A 783 26.34 16.17 7.27
CA PRO A 783 27.25 15.41 8.12
C PRO A 783 27.25 15.89 9.58
N GLU A 784 27.05 17.18 9.80
CA GLU A 784 26.95 17.82 11.11
C GLU A 784 25.69 17.37 11.85
N ALA A 785 24.54 17.41 11.17
CA ALA A 785 23.27 16.98 11.74
C ALA A 785 23.27 15.48 12.02
N VAL A 786 23.76 14.66 11.10
CA VAL A 786 23.89 13.21 11.28
C VAL A 786 24.74 12.87 12.50
N ARG A 787 25.92 13.56 12.68
CA ARG A 787 26.77 13.35 13.88
C ARG A 787 26.09 13.79 15.17
N ARG A 788 25.36 14.91 15.14
CA ARG A 788 24.66 15.46 16.31
C ARG A 788 23.51 14.57 16.76
N GLU A 789 22.75 14.02 15.80
CA GLU A 789 21.55 13.21 16.07
C GLU A 789 21.87 11.72 16.29
N ALA A 790 23.09 11.27 15.99
CA ALA A 790 23.51 9.87 16.15
C ALA A 790 23.36 9.42 17.60
N ARG A 791 22.71 8.26 17.78
CA ARG A 791 22.57 7.56 19.05
C ARG A 791 23.48 6.34 19.16
N ASN A 792 23.72 5.70 18.02
CA ASN A 792 24.59 4.54 17.92
C ASN A 792 25.57 4.71 16.76
N THR A 793 26.74 4.05 16.87
CA THR A 793 27.74 4.03 15.81
C THR A 793 28.36 2.65 15.69
N LEU A 794 28.14 2.04 14.53
CA LEU A 794 28.74 0.77 14.14
C LEU A 794 29.75 1.01 13.02
N MET A 795 30.93 0.45 13.16
CA MET A 795 31.96 0.42 12.12
C MET A 795 32.01 -0.96 11.47
N LEU A 796 31.67 -1.00 10.19
CA LEU A 796 31.87 -2.20 9.38
C LEU A 796 33.29 -2.18 8.83
N ARG A 797 34.07 -3.25 9.07
CA ARG A 797 35.47 -3.35 8.71
C ARG A 797 35.72 -4.44 7.66
N PRO A 798 36.68 -4.28 6.79
CA PRO A 798 37.12 -5.33 5.86
C PRO A 798 37.46 -6.68 6.49
#